data_857263bb11517777610143925949d2ec
#
_entry.id   857263bb11517777610143925949d2ec
#
_cell.length_a   1.000
_cell.length_b   1.000
_cell.length_c   1.000
_cell.angle_alpha   90.00
_cell.angle_beta   90.00
_cell.angle_gamma   90.00
#
_symmetry.space_group_name_H-M   'P 1'
#
loop_
_entity.id
_entity.type
_entity.pdbx_description
1 polymer ?
#
loop_
_entity_poly.entity_id
_entity_poly.type
_entity_poly.pdbx_seq_one_letter_code
_entity_poly.pdbx_strand_id
1 'polypeptide(L)'
;VRQGHDPIMLRKEGKDNWVNYMLEQDGSGSYIRLSEQTFESKSQFKDGVEYTDQDFIGDIYDNLVSGQHQKVDGTDKMGDQLLGFTGPSNLAKKLSTSRVIHFKDGQAAFDYASKFTRQKFSESVVNGIIHDGQSIGLMETFGTNPKAMFDRILQDAQKINKTNFKAKDTIKIKRLENQFKELDGTTRARGSGRLLLGGTVDFAGIGAAWRMLQNMAKLGAATISSFSDIATKASFINSRTDRNIFTSYAKAFSDIFRNYSGKEQKQLAYLLNVGVENFLGDVHSRFGANDSLPGMMGKMHQMFFRLNGMTWWNNAQKTGLARMISADLASYTNRAFDSIPTKTRLNLQRYGINAEDWAVYSSMEKKALDGNDYLVPSAVDDVDASILQAGALREANLTRKRKLKKVTDVEIQRYKDNLRTKLSSYLTDAADTAIPTPGAKERAIMNMGTERGTVLGEAIRAIMQLKGFPITYVTKGMSQQYHAKKQAGESGIYGLAQMMVGTTVMGYLSMTTKDILKGKSPAEVYDDREGFNYRTFVRAFTQGGGAGIYGDFVFGEFNRFGRSPLETFAGPTFGTAADALKLWSSLLEGKTDQVTKNGFRMIVSNTPFINLFYTKTALDYLFLYGMMEKTNPGYLKRMERKIERETDQEYYIPPSRSAVRF
;
A
#
# COMPACT_ATOMS: atom_id res chain seq x y z
N VAL A 1 -6.05 -19.34 3.29
CA VAL A 1 -4.62 -19.45 3.37
C VAL A 1 -4.08 -19.46 4.81
N ARG A 2 -4.95 -19.35 5.84
CA ARG A 2 -4.57 -19.46 7.26
C ARG A 2 -3.94 -20.81 7.63
N GLN A 3 -4.19 -21.86 6.83
CA GLN A 3 -3.69 -23.22 7.08
C GLN A 3 -2.50 -23.61 6.19
N GLY A 4 -1.89 -22.65 5.48
CA GLY A 4 -0.75 -22.95 4.61
C GLY A 4 -1.11 -23.60 3.27
N HIS A 5 -2.40 -23.66 2.90
CA HIS A 5 -2.81 -24.23 1.62
C HIS A 5 -2.66 -23.21 0.49
N ASP A 6 -1.88 -23.54 -0.52
CA ASP A 6 -1.78 -22.77 -1.76
C ASP A 6 -2.40 -23.59 -2.90
N PRO A 7 -3.59 -23.21 -3.41
CA PRO A 7 -4.27 -23.96 -4.47
C PRO A 7 -3.42 -24.16 -5.72
N ILE A 8 -2.48 -23.26 -6.00
CA ILE A 8 -1.60 -23.36 -7.17
C ILE A 8 -0.53 -24.44 -6.92
N MET A 9 0.03 -24.49 -5.71
CA MET A 9 0.99 -25.54 -5.36
C MET A 9 0.33 -26.89 -5.27
N LEU A 10 -0.88 -26.98 -4.70
CA LEU A 10 -1.66 -28.23 -4.66
C LEU A 10 -1.95 -28.75 -6.07
N ARG A 11 -2.32 -27.88 -7.03
CA ARG A 11 -2.52 -28.27 -8.43
C ARG A 11 -1.23 -28.73 -9.10
N LYS A 12 -0.10 -28.11 -8.77
CA LYS A 12 1.20 -28.48 -9.31
C LYS A 12 1.64 -29.87 -8.83
N GLU A 13 1.40 -30.18 -7.57
CA GLU A 13 1.70 -31.51 -7.00
C GLU A 13 0.75 -32.59 -7.53
N GLY A 14 -0.50 -32.23 -7.84
CA GLY A 14 -1.55 -33.15 -8.28
C GLY A 14 -2.30 -33.82 -7.13
N LYS A 15 -3.53 -34.27 -7.42
CA LYS A 15 -4.44 -34.87 -6.43
C LYS A 15 -3.84 -36.12 -5.80
N ASP A 16 -3.37 -37.05 -6.63
CA ASP A 16 -2.87 -38.35 -6.16
C ASP A 16 -1.64 -38.21 -5.26
N ASN A 17 -0.70 -37.34 -5.63
CA ASN A 17 0.49 -37.11 -4.81
C ASN A 17 0.14 -36.48 -3.46
N TRP A 18 -0.80 -35.54 -3.45
CA TRP A 18 -1.24 -34.91 -2.20
C TRP A 18 -2.05 -35.87 -1.33
N VAL A 19 -2.97 -36.64 -1.91
CA VAL A 19 -3.77 -37.65 -1.20
C VAL A 19 -2.86 -38.70 -0.59
N ASN A 20 -1.91 -39.23 -1.36
CA ASN A 20 -0.94 -40.23 -0.86
C ASN A 20 -0.11 -39.64 0.30
N TYR A 21 0.38 -38.38 0.16
CA TYR A 21 1.10 -37.71 1.24
C TYR A 21 0.25 -37.61 2.52
N MET A 22 -1.04 -37.27 2.40
CA MET A 22 -1.94 -37.14 3.54
C MET A 22 -2.24 -38.48 4.18
N LEU A 23 -2.45 -39.52 3.38
CA LEU A 23 -2.68 -40.88 3.87
C LEU A 23 -1.46 -41.48 4.58
N GLU A 24 -0.25 -41.27 4.04
CA GLU A 24 0.99 -41.73 4.68
C GLU A 24 1.18 -41.06 6.05
N GLN A 25 0.87 -39.78 6.14
CA GLN A 25 1.05 -39.00 7.37
C GLN A 25 -0.03 -39.37 8.41
N ASP A 26 -1.26 -39.61 7.99
CA ASP A 26 -2.37 -39.98 8.88
C ASP A 26 -2.27 -41.46 9.28
N GLY A 27 -1.98 -42.36 8.33
CA GLY A 27 -1.88 -43.81 8.55
C GLY A 27 -0.71 -44.23 9.43
N SER A 28 0.38 -43.46 9.46
CA SER A 28 1.51 -43.68 10.36
C SER A 28 1.32 -43.06 11.75
N GLY A 29 0.21 -42.36 12.00
CA GLY A 29 -0.09 -41.70 13.26
C GLY A 29 0.84 -40.55 13.60
N SER A 30 1.53 -39.98 12.57
CA SER A 30 2.70 -39.18 12.87
C SER A 30 2.54 -37.69 12.69
N TYR A 31 1.98 -37.15 11.61
CA TYR A 31 2.16 -35.72 11.36
C TYR A 31 0.88 -34.92 11.22
N ILE A 32 -0.21 -35.48 10.73
CA ILE A 32 -1.45 -34.78 10.46
C ILE A 32 -2.61 -35.51 11.13
N ARG A 33 -3.38 -34.77 11.91
CA ARG A 33 -4.57 -35.25 12.56
C ARG A 33 -5.79 -34.57 11.96
N LEU A 34 -6.73 -35.32 11.42
CA LEU A 34 -8.03 -34.80 11.05
C LEU A 34 -8.82 -34.50 12.33
N SER A 35 -9.71 -33.50 12.33
CA SER A 35 -10.51 -33.19 13.50
C SER A 35 -11.47 -34.36 13.80
N GLU A 36 -11.72 -34.65 15.09
CA GLU A 36 -12.66 -35.70 15.50
C GLU A 36 -14.03 -35.50 14.87
N GLN A 37 -14.53 -34.26 14.81
CA GLN A 37 -15.78 -33.95 14.11
C GLN A 37 -15.75 -34.31 12.62
N THR A 38 -14.61 -34.20 11.97
CA THR A 38 -14.46 -34.55 10.56
C THR A 38 -14.52 -36.08 10.39
N PHE A 39 -13.96 -36.84 11.34
CA PHE A 39 -14.06 -38.29 11.34
C PHE A 39 -15.46 -38.80 11.72
N GLU A 40 -16.11 -38.19 12.71
CA GLU A 40 -17.47 -38.54 13.12
C GLU A 40 -18.53 -38.24 12.06
N SER A 41 -18.32 -37.17 11.27
CA SER A 41 -19.19 -36.83 10.16
C SER A 41 -18.94 -37.68 8.89
N LYS A 42 -17.95 -38.55 8.92
CA LYS A 42 -17.59 -39.43 7.84
C LYS A 42 -18.68 -40.47 7.63
N SER A 43 -19.53 -40.24 6.66
CA SER A 43 -20.48 -41.24 6.21
C SER A 43 -19.70 -42.39 5.57
N GLN A 44 -19.86 -43.60 6.09
CA GLN A 44 -19.25 -44.79 5.48
C GLN A 44 -19.80 -45.05 4.07
N PHE A 45 -20.95 -44.46 3.75
CA PHE A 45 -21.59 -44.60 2.45
C PHE A 45 -22.06 -43.22 1.96
N LYS A 46 -21.67 -42.87 0.76
CA LYS A 46 -22.17 -41.72 0.03
C LYS A 46 -22.90 -42.23 -1.20
N ASP A 47 -24.18 -41.91 -1.32
CA ASP A 47 -25.06 -42.38 -2.41
C ASP A 47 -25.10 -43.91 -2.58
N GLY A 48 -24.95 -44.68 -1.47
CA GLY A 48 -24.98 -46.15 -1.48
C GLY A 48 -23.65 -46.82 -1.88
N VAL A 49 -22.60 -46.06 -2.11
CA VAL A 49 -21.24 -46.54 -2.40
C VAL A 49 -20.36 -46.37 -1.16
N GLU A 50 -19.48 -47.35 -0.91
CA GLU A 50 -18.50 -47.26 0.17
C GLU A 50 -17.58 -46.09 -0.04
N TYR A 51 -17.51 -45.20 0.97
CA TYR A 51 -16.72 -43.98 0.94
C TYR A 51 -15.43 -44.19 1.71
N THR A 52 -14.33 -44.32 0.99
CA THR A 52 -13.02 -44.65 1.55
C THR A 52 -12.32 -43.41 2.12
N ASP A 53 -11.24 -43.61 2.92
CA ASP A 53 -10.38 -42.51 3.39
C ASP A 53 -9.74 -41.76 2.24
N GLN A 54 -9.41 -42.46 1.16
CA GLN A 54 -8.87 -41.88 -0.06
C GLN A 54 -9.88 -40.93 -0.72
N ASP A 55 -11.15 -41.32 -0.80
CA ASP A 55 -12.23 -40.50 -1.36
C ASP A 55 -12.46 -39.27 -0.50
N PHE A 56 -12.47 -39.42 0.83
CA PHE A 56 -12.65 -38.33 1.77
C PHE A 56 -11.53 -37.30 1.69
N ILE A 57 -10.27 -37.73 1.69
CA ILE A 57 -9.12 -36.85 1.54
C ILE A 57 -9.10 -36.23 0.13
N GLY A 58 -9.52 -37.00 -0.89
CA GLY A 58 -9.70 -36.50 -2.24
C GLY A 58 -10.72 -35.37 -2.36
N ASP A 59 -11.85 -35.47 -1.67
CA ASP A 59 -12.87 -34.40 -1.59
C ASP A 59 -12.31 -33.15 -0.87
N ILE A 60 -11.51 -33.35 0.18
CA ILE A 60 -10.82 -32.22 0.84
C ILE A 60 -9.88 -31.52 -0.13
N TYR A 61 -9.10 -32.27 -0.92
CA TYR A 61 -8.24 -31.68 -1.94
C TYR A 61 -9.04 -30.85 -2.95
N ASP A 62 -10.13 -31.39 -3.48
CA ASP A 62 -10.97 -30.69 -4.46
C ASP A 62 -11.58 -29.42 -3.87
N ASN A 63 -12.00 -29.46 -2.62
CA ASN A 63 -12.49 -28.29 -1.90
C ASN A 63 -11.39 -27.22 -1.69
N LEU A 64 -10.18 -27.62 -1.35
CA LEU A 64 -9.04 -26.70 -1.16
C LEU A 64 -8.60 -26.09 -2.49
N VAL A 65 -8.53 -26.87 -3.56
CA VAL A 65 -8.10 -26.44 -4.89
C VAL A 65 -9.15 -25.55 -5.58
N SER A 66 -10.44 -25.89 -5.43
CA SER A 66 -11.53 -25.07 -5.98
C SER A 66 -11.81 -23.80 -5.20
N GLY A 67 -11.33 -23.72 -3.96
CA GLY A 67 -11.64 -22.62 -3.03
C GLY A 67 -13.08 -22.68 -2.52
N GLN A 68 -13.77 -23.80 -2.66
CA GLN A 68 -15.15 -23.96 -2.16
C GLN A 68 -15.23 -23.81 -0.64
N HIS A 69 -14.18 -24.22 0.09
CA HIS A 69 -14.06 -23.95 1.52
C HIS A 69 -14.14 -22.46 1.89
N GLN A 70 -13.85 -21.55 0.95
CA GLN A 70 -14.02 -20.10 1.12
C GLN A 70 -15.42 -19.64 0.68
N LYS A 71 -16.15 -20.48 -0.08
CA LYS A 71 -17.51 -20.20 -0.59
C LYS A 71 -18.62 -20.82 0.26
N VAL A 72 -18.28 -21.68 1.21
CA VAL A 72 -19.21 -22.32 2.14
C VAL A 72 -20.02 -21.29 2.95
N ASP A 73 -19.54 -20.06 3.06
CA ASP A 73 -20.36 -18.91 3.50
C ASP A 73 -21.68 -18.72 2.72
N GLY A 74 -21.85 -19.33 1.55
CA GLY A 74 -23.08 -19.24 0.74
C GLY A 74 -24.13 -20.32 1.05
N THR A 75 -23.68 -21.52 1.41
CA THR A 75 -24.52 -22.66 1.79
C THR A 75 -24.88 -22.65 3.27
N ASP A 76 -23.97 -22.21 4.12
CA ASP A 76 -24.25 -21.95 5.53
C ASP A 76 -25.35 -20.90 5.75
N LYS A 77 -25.58 -20.00 4.77
CA LYS A 77 -26.69 -19.04 4.84
C LYS A 77 -28.06 -19.72 4.99
N MET A 78 -28.24 -20.85 4.37
CA MET A 78 -29.50 -21.60 4.42
C MET A 78 -29.60 -22.41 5.69
N GLY A 79 -28.50 -23.02 6.17
CA GLY A 79 -28.44 -23.74 7.43
C GLY A 79 -28.54 -22.84 8.66
N ASP A 80 -27.83 -21.72 8.66
CA ASP A 80 -27.89 -20.73 9.74
C ASP A 80 -29.24 -20.00 9.82
N GLN A 81 -29.93 -19.79 8.71
CA GLN A 81 -31.31 -19.24 8.68
C GLN A 81 -32.33 -20.22 9.25
N LEU A 82 -32.18 -21.54 8.98
CA LEU A 82 -33.04 -22.59 9.50
C LEU A 82 -32.85 -22.83 11.00
N LEU A 83 -31.65 -22.59 11.53
CA LEU A 83 -31.30 -22.78 12.94
C LEU A 83 -31.44 -21.51 13.79
N GLY A 84 -31.92 -20.41 13.23
CA GLY A 84 -32.09 -19.14 13.95
C GLY A 84 -30.78 -18.43 14.32
N PHE A 85 -29.68 -18.83 13.76
CA PHE A 85 -28.38 -18.17 13.96
C PHE A 85 -28.27 -16.93 13.06
N THR A 86 -27.94 -15.81 13.69
CA THR A 86 -27.77 -14.52 13.02
C THR A 86 -26.50 -14.51 12.16
N GLY A 87 -26.66 -14.87 10.94
CA GLY A 87 -25.92 -14.39 9.80
C GLY A 87 -24.46 -14.83 9.59
N PRO A 88 -24.14 -15.06 8.32
CA PRO A 88 -22.81 -15.49 7.84
C PRO A 88 -21.71 -14.44 7.98
N SER A 89 -22.03 -13.24 8.42
CA SER A 89 -21.11 -12.12 8.60
C SER A 89 -20.58 -11.97 10.04
N ASN A 90 -20.88 -12.94 10.93
CA ASN A 90 -20.32 -12.92 12.29
C ASN A 90 -18.83 -13.24 12.25
N LEU A 91 -18.02 -12.19 12.38
CA LEU A 91 -16.56 -12.28 12.28
C LEU A 91 -15.97 -13.12 13.43
N ALA A 92 -16.55 -13.04 14.64
CA ALA A 92 -16.12 -13.84 15.78
C ALA A 92 -16.33 -15.34 15.52
N LYS A 93 -17.47 -15.74 14.93
CA LYS A 93 -17.73 -17.14 14.53
C LYS A 93 -16.74 -17.61 13.46
N LYS A 94 -16.45 -16.77 12.45
CA LYS A 94 -15.45 -17.10 11.41
C LYS A 94 -14.04 -17.28 11.96
N LEU A 95 -13.67 -16.54 12.99
CA LEU A 95 -12.38 -16.68 13.66
C LEU A 95 -12.30 -17.92 14.54
N SER A 96 -13.42 -18.37 15.09
CA SER A 96 -13.53 -19.56 15.95
C SER A 96 -13.84 -20.86 15.20
N THR A 97 -13.99 -20.83 13.86
CA THR A 97 -14.28 -22.02 13.07
C THR A 97 -13.17 -23.07 13.25
N SER A 98 -13.57 -24.30 13.56
CA SER A 98 -12.65 -25.42 13.69
C SER A 98 -11.91 -25.69 12.38
N ARG A 99 -10.64 -26.05 12.49
CA ARG A 99 -9.81 -26.40 11.33
C ARG A 99 -10.07 -27.86 10.95
N VAL A 100 -10.13 -28.15 9.66
CA VAL A 100 -10.27 -29.52 9.15
C VAL A 100 -8.98 -30.31 9.36
N ILE A 101 -7.82 -29.68 9.17
CA ILE A 101 -6.51 -30.30 9.31
C ILE A 101 -5.83 -29.74 10.56
N HIS A 102 -5.41 -30.65 11.45
CA HIS A 102 -4.62 -30.34 12.64
C HIS A 102 -3.26 -31.00 12.50
N PHE A 103 -2.21 -30.22 12.71
CA PHE A 103 -0.85 -30.74 12.70
C PHE A 103 -0.49 -31.27 14.09
N LYS A 104 0.28 -32.36 14.15
CA LYS A 104 0.76 -32.96 15.39
C LYS A 104 1.61 -31.98 16.20
N ASP A 105 2.50 -31.30 15.52
CA ASP A 105 3.42 -30.33 16.09
C ASP A 105 3.77 -29.21 15.10
N GLY A 106 4.60 -28.27 15.56
CA GLY A 106 5.03 -27.15 14.74
C GLY A 106 5.93 -27.54 13.57
N GLN A 107 6.70 -28.62 13.69
CA GLN A 107 7.57 -29.12 12.62
C GLN A 107 6.73 -29.69 11.47
N ALA A 108 5.72 -30.48 11.76
CA ALA A 108 4.80 -31.02 10.76
C ALA A 108 4.07 -29.89 10.00
N ALA A 109 3.65 -28.83 10.72
CA ALA A 109 3.05 -27.65 10.10
C ALA A 109 4.05 -26.91 9.18
N PHE A 110 5.31 -26.81 9.59
CA PHE A 110 6.37 -26.19 8.81
C PHE A 110 6.70 -26.99 7.55
N ASP A 111 6.82 -28.31 7.67
CA ASP A 111 7.15 -29.22 6.56
C ASP A 111 6.03 -29.21 5.51
N TYR A 112 4.77 -29.28 5.97
CA TYR A 112 3.61 -29.15 5.09
C TYR A 112 3.58 -27.78 4.39
N ALA A 113 3.75 -26.69 5.13
CA ALA A 113 3.76 -25.36 4.55
C ALA A 113 4.92 -25.17 3.55
N SER A 114 6.09 -25.72 3.85
CA SER A 114 7.26 -25.67 2.96
C SER A 114 7.02 -26.39 1.63
N LYS A 115 6.24 -27.46 1.63
CA LYS A 115 5.92 -28.27 0.44
C LYS A 115 4.75 -27.68 -0.37
N PHE A 116 3.67 -27.28 0.31
CA PHE A 116 2.40 -26.94 -0.32
C PHE A 116 2.05 -25.45 -0.35
N THR A 117 2.96 -24.55 0.07
CA THR A 117 2.75 -23.09 -0.04
C THR A 117 3.96 -22.39 -0.66
N ARG A 118 3.68 -21.36 -1.46
CA ARG A 118 4.71 -20.48 -2.03
C ARG A 118 5.15 -19.39 -1.05
N GLN A 119 4.38 -19.16 -0.02
CA GLN A 119 4.63 -18.14 0.99
C GLN A 119 5.57 -18.69 2.06
N LYS A 120 6.57 -17.89 2.47
CA LYS A 120 7.42 -18.28 3.58
C LYS A 120 6.62 -18.37 4.88
N PHE A 121 7.00 -19.26 5.76
CA PHE A 121 6.35 -19.44 7.06
C PHE A 121 6.28 -18.11 7.85
N SER A 122 7.39 -17.35 7.89
CA SER A 122 7.42 -16.04 8.54
C SER A 122 6.44 -15.03 7.92
N GLU A 123 6.28 -15.03 6.59
CA GLU A 123 5.30 -14.19 5.91
C GLU A 123 3.86 -14.60 6.25
N SER A 124 3.61 -15.90 6.35
CA SER A 124 2.30 -16.44 6.77
C SER A 124 1.92 -16.04 8.19
N VAL A 125 2.89 -16.09 9.12
CA VAL A 125 2.70 -15.67 10.52
C VAL A 125 2.38 -14.17 10.57
N VAL A 126 3.18 -13.34 9.91
CA VAL A 126 2.97 -11.88 9.89
C VAL A 126 1.63 -11.51 9.27
N ASN A 127 1.26 -12.12 8.13
CA ASN A 127 -0.04 -11.89 7.50
C ASN A 127 -1.20 -12.36 8.39
N GLY A 128 -1.02 -13.44 9.15
CA GLY A 128 -1.98 -13.89 10.15
C GLY A 128 -2.20 -12.83 11.24
N ILE A 129 -1.13 -12.32 11.82
CA ILE A 129 -1.19 -11.26 12.85
C ILE A 129 -1.89 -10.00 12.32
N ILE A 130 -1.56 -9.56 11.11
CA ILE A 130 -2.21 -8.39 10.48
C ILE A 130 -3.70 -8.63 10.30
N HIS A 131 -4.08 -9.78 9.78
CA HIS A 131 -5.49 -10.12 9.58
C HIS A 131 -6.25 -10.18 10.91
N ASP A 132 -5.64 -10.76 11.94
CA ASP A 132 -6.25 -10.84 13.26
C ASP A 132 -6.38 -9.44 13.90
N GLY A 133 -5.36 -8.59 13.79
CA GLY A 133 -5.42 -7.21 14.23
C GLY A 133 -6.51 -6.41 13.51
N GLN A 134 -6.66 -6.56 12.19
CA GLN A 134 -7.76 -5.93 11.43
C GLN A 134 -9.13 -6.44 11.89
N SER A 135 -9.25 -7.73 12.15
CA SER A 135 -10.49 -8.35 12.62
C SER A 135 -10.87 -7.87 14.02
N ILE A 136 -9.90 -7.75 14.92
CA ILE A 136 -10.08 -7.19 16.26
C ILE A 136 -10.56 -5.75 16.17
N GLY A 137 -9.89 -4.89 15.40
CA GLY A 137 -10.29 -3.48 15.22
C GLY A 137 -11.70 -3.32 14.65
N LEU A 138 -12.10 -4.17 13.70
CA LEU A 138 -13.46 -4.19 13.17
C LEU A 138 -14.49 -4.62 14.25
N MET A 139 -14.17 -5.65 15.05
CA MET A 139 -15.05 -6.11 16.11
C MET A 139 -15.16 -5.12 17.26
N GLU A 140 -14.09 -4.43 17.62
CA GLU A 140 -14.13 -3.38 18.64
C GLU A 140 -14.97 -2.18 18.20
N THR A 141 -14.91 -1.82 16.90
CA THR A 141 -15.65 -0.67 16.36
C THR A 141 -17.13 -0.99 16.10
N PHE A 142 -17.42 -2.15 15.50
CA PHE A 142 -18.75 -2.50 14.98
C PHE A 142 -19.40 -3.71 15.68
N GLY A 143 -18.75 -4.29 16.69
CA GLY A 143 -19.21 -5.50 17.35
C GLY A 143 -18.90 -6.77 16.56
N THR A 144 -19.43 -7.91 17.05
CA THR A 144 -19.11 -9.24 16.50
C THR A 144 -19.58 -9.47 15.06
N ASN A 145 -20.50 -8.63 14.57
CA ASN A 145 -20.98 -8.65 13.18
C ASN A 145 -20.77 -7.28 12.53
N PRO A 146 -19.52 -6.92 12.14
CA PRO A 146 -19.18 -5.60 11.62
C PRO A 146 -20.00 -5.18 10.41
N LYS A 147 -20.24 -6.11 9.48
CA LYS A 147 -21.00 -5.81 8.25
C LYS A 147 -22.46 -5.48 8.53
N ALA A 148 -23.13 -6.27 9.35
CA ALA A 148 -24.54 -6.00 9.69
C ALA A 148 -24.71 -4.70 10.48
N MET A 149 -23.78 -4.38 11.39
CA MET A 149 -23.81 -3.11 12.13
C MET A 149 -23.56 -1.93 11.19
N PHE A 150 -22.60 -2.02 10.31
CA PHE A 150 -22.32 -0.99 9.31
C PHE A 150 -23.54 -0.73 8.40
N ASP A 151 -24.15 -1.80 7.88
CA ASP A 151 -25.36 -1.69 7.04
C ASP A 151 -26.53 -1.06 7.79
N ARG A 152 -26.70 -1.41 9.08
CA ARG A 152 -27.71 -0.80 9.94
C ARG A 152 -27.47 0.70 10.14
N ILE A 153 -26.24 1.10 10.43
CA ILE A 153 -25.88 2.53 10.57
C ILE A 153 -26.20 3.28 9.27
N LEU A 154 -25.89 2.72 8.09
CA LEU A 154 -26.22 3.34 6.82
C LEU A 154 -27.73 3.46 6.60
N GLN A 155 -28.49 2.41 6.92
CA GLN A 155 -29.94 2.42 6.81
C GLN A 155 -30.58 3.45 7.76
N ASP A 156 -30.11 3.55 8.99
CA ASP A 156 -30.61 4.52 9.95
C ASP A 156 -30.27 5.96 9.52
N ALA A 157 -29.07 6.20 9.00
CA ALA A 157 -28.70 7.49 8.41
C ALA A 157 -29.57 7.86 7.20
N GLN A 158 -29.94 6.89 6.36
CA GLN A 158 -30.87 7.09 5.25
C GLN A 158 -32.29 7.40 5.74
N LYS A 159 -32.77 6.72 6.79
CA LYS A 159 -34.11 6.97 7.38
C LYS A 159 -34.21 8.36 7.98
N ILE A 160 -33.20 8.81 8.73
CA ILE A 160 -33.17 10.15 9.34
C ILE A 160 -33.21 11.25 8.27
N ASN A 161 -32.58 11.04 7.11
CA ASN A 161 -32.47 12.02 6.04
C ASN A 161 -33.50 11.84 4.92
N LYS A 162 -34.56 11.04 5.10
CA LYS A 162 -35.53 10.73 4.03
C LYS A 162 -36.08 11.96 3.32
N THR A 163 -36.34 13.06 4.02
CA THR A 163 -36.87 14.31 3.49
C THR A 163 -35.85 15.13 2.69
N ASN A 164 -34.55 14.93 2.91
CA ASN A 164 -33.46 15.73 2.32
C ASN A 164 -32.48 14.89 1.49
N PHE A 165 -32.80 13.61 1.21
CA PHE A 165 -31.91 12.69 0.53
C PHE A 165 -31.78 13.07 -0.96
N LYS A 166 -30.57 13.46 -1.37
CA LYS A 166 -30.24 13.87 -2.74
C LYS A 166 -29.39 12.82 -3.44
N ALA A 167 -29.34 12.84 -4.76
CA ALA A 167 -28.47 11.96 -5.56
C ALA A 167 -26.98 11.98 -5.10
N LYS A 168 -26.51 13.13 -4.59
CA LYS A 168 -25.17 13.26 -4.00
C LYS A 168 -24.95 12.35 -2.77
N ASP A 169 -25.98 12.04 -2.02
CA ASP A 169 -25.88 11.23 -0.81
C ASP A 169 -25.78 9.74 -1.15
N THR A 170 -26.42 9.29 -2.22
CA THR A 170 -26.24 7.94 -2.78
C THR A 170 -24.76 7.69 -3.13
N ILE A 171 -24.11 8.69 -3.76
CA ILE A 171 -22.67 8.59 -4.10
C ILE A 171 -21.81 8.50 -2.82
N LYS A 172 -22.15 9.27 -1.78
CA LYS A 172 -21.43 9.21 -0.50
C LYS A 172 -21.57 7.84 0.17
N ILE A 173 -22.78 7.27 0.18
CA ILE A 173 -23.05 5.95 0.73
C ILE A 173 -22.22 4.90 0.00
N LYS A 174 -22.27 4.89 -1.33
CA LYS A 174 -21.46 3.95 -2.12
C LYS A 174 -19.95 4.09 -1.86
N ARG A 175 -19.46 5.30 -1.62
CA ARG A 175 -18.06 5.53 -1.20
C ARG A 175 -17.76 4.93 0.17
N LEU A 176 -18.67 5.05 1.14
CA LEU A 176 -18.52 4.45 2.46
C LEU A 176 -18.56 2.92 2.39
N GLU A 177 -19.45 2.35 1.60
CA GLU A 177 -19.50 0.91 1.34
C GLU A 177 -18.19 0.40 0.72
N ASN A 178 -17.65 1.13 -0.25
CA ASN A 178 -16.36 0.77 -0.86
C ASN A 178 -15.21 0.87 0.16
N GLN A 179 -15.22 1.86 1.07
CA GLN A 179 -14.23 1.96 2.14
C GLN A 179 -14.36 0.79 3.12
N PHE A 180 -15.57 0.41 3.47
CA PHE A 180 -15.80 -0.75 4.34
C PHE A 180 -15.28 -2.04 3.70
N LYS A 181 -15.49 -2.26 2.39
CA LYS A 181 -14.93 -3.38 1.64
C LYS A 181 -13.39 -3.43 1.64
N GLU A 182 -12.72 -2.27 1.73
CA GLU A 182 -11.27 -2.23 1.91
C GLU A 182 -10.84 -2.63 3.32
N LEU A 183 -11.63 -2.25 4.34
CA LEU A 183 -11.37 -2.57 5.74
C LEU A 183 -11.62 -4.05 6.05
N ASP A 184 -12.72 -4.62 5.53
CA ASP A 184 -13.09 -6.02 5.77
C ASP A 184 -12.31 -7.02 4.88
N GLY A 185 -11.52 -6.51 3.92
CA GLY A 185 -10.71 -7.32 3.03
C GLY A 185 -11.42 -7.89 1.81
N THR A 186 -12.69 -7.56 1.57
CA THR A 186 -13.47 -8.04 0.41
C THR A 186 -12.77 -7.71 -0.92
N THR A 187 -12.20 -6.51 -1.05
CA THR A 187 -11.49 -6.10 -2.26
C THR A 187 -10.19 -6.85 -2.49
N ARG A 188 -9.64 -7.48 -1.45
CA ARG A 188 -8.42 -8.30 -1.50
C ARG A 188 -8.72 -9.77 -1.75
N ALA A 189 -9.97 -10.20 -1.63
CA ALA A 189 -10.37 -11.57 -1.89
C ALA A 189 -10.02 -11.95 -3.33
N ARG A 190 -9.48 -13.16 -3.51
CA ARG A 190 -9.16 -13.69 -4.84
C ARG A 190 -10.43 -14.26 -5.45
N GLY A 191 -11.02 -13.54 -6.39
CA GLY A 191 -12.05 -14.10 -7.25
C GLY A 191 -11.44 -15.17 -8.16
N SER A 192 -12.03 -16.36 -8.23
CA SER A 192 -11.68 -17.34 -9.25
C SER A 192 -12.34 -16.93 -10.56
N GLY A 193 -11.57 -16.30 -11.48
CA GLY A 193 -12.05 -16.05 -12.84
C GLY A 193 -12.22 -17.38 -13.57
N ARG A 194 -13.44 -17.67 -14.05
CA ARG A 194 -13.67 -18.74 -15.02
C ARG A 194 -13.36 -18.22 -16.42
N LEU A 195 -12.41 -18.83 -17.09
CA LEU A 195 -12.23 -18.61 -18.52
C LEU A 195 -13.30 -19.37 -19.30
N LEU A 196 -13.74 -18.85 -20.46
CA LEU A 196 -14.72 -19.45 -21.39
C LEU A 196 -14.40 -20.90 -21.84
N LEU A 197 -13.22 -21.42 -21.56
CA LEU A 197 -12.73 -22.74 -21.95
C LEU A 197 -12.66 -23.77 -20.81
N GLY A 198 -13.37 -23.55 -19.70
CA GLY A 198 -13.52 -24.56 -18.65
C GLY A 198 -12.35 -24.71 -17.66
N GLY A 199 -11.24 -23.97 -17.83
CA GLY A 199 -10.12 -23.95 -16.89
C GLY A 199 -10.23 -22.81 -15.88
N THR A 200 -9.82 -23.05 -14.62
CA THR A 200 -9.69 -21.97 -13.64
C THR A 200 -8.37 -21.25 -13.83
N VAL A 201 -8.41 -19.99 -14.31
CA VAL A 201 -7.22 -19.14 -14.45
C VAL A 201 -7.13 -18.20 -13.25
N ASP A 202 -5.95 -18.11 -12.62
CA ASP A 202 -5.69 -17.13 -11.56
C ASP A 202 -5.50 -15.73 -12.15
N PHE A 203 -6.59 -15.07 -12.55
CA PHE A 203 -6.56 -13.71 -13.06
C PHE A 203 -5.95 -12.72 -12.07
N ALA A 204 -6.16 -12.94 -10.75
CA ALA A 204 -5.59 -12.09 -9.73
C ALA A 204 -4.06 -12.19 -9.70
N GLY A 205 -3.52 -13.41 -9.80
CA GLY A 205 -2.08 -13.63 -9.84
C GLY A 205 -1.43 -13.09 -11.10
N ILE A 206 -2.04 -13.36 -12.28
CA ILE A 206 -1.54 -12.88 -13.57
C ILE A 206 -1.59 -11.34 -13.61
N GLY A 207 -2.72 -10.74 -13.24
CA GLY A 207 -2.87 -9.29 -13.24
C GLY A 207 -1.87 -8.60 -12.29
N ALA A 208 -1.66 -9.17 -11.10
CA ALA A 208 -0.66 -8.67 -10.16
C ALA A 208 0.77 -8.80 -10.69
N ALA A 209 1.14 -9.97 -11.24
CA ALA A 209 2.46 -10.19 -11.82
C ALA A 209 2.74 -9.19 -12.94
N TRP A 210 1.76 -8.97 -13.82
CA TRP A 210 1.86 -7.99 -14.89
C TRP A 210 2.06 -6.56 -14.36
N ARG A 211 1.26 -6.11 -13.39
CA ARG A 211 1.43 -4.78 -12.79
C ARG A 211 2.77 -4.62 -12.07
N MET A 212 3.25 -5.66 -11.38
CA MET A 212 4.58 -5.65 -10.76
C MET A 212 5.68 -5.52 -11.82
N LEU A 213 5.58 -6.22 -12.94
CA LEU A 213 6.51 -6.11 -14.06
C LEU A 213 6.49 -4.69 -14.65
N GLN A 214 5.31 -4.10 -14.85
CA GLN A 214 5.17 -2.72 -15.31
C GLN A 214 5.79 -1.72 -14.32
N ASN A 215 5.62 -1.92 -13.01
CA ASN A 215 6.26 -1.09 -12.00
C ASN A 215 7.79 -1.14 -12.12
N MET A 216 8.37 -2.34 -12.23
CA MET A 216 9.82 -2.50 -12.40
C MET A 216 10.34 -1.92 -13.72
N ALA A 217 9.53 -1.93 -14.77
CA ALA A 217 9.90 -1.36 -16.06
C ALA A 217 9.77 0.17 -16.12
N LYS A 218 8.91 0.79 -15.30
CA LYS A 218 8.56 2.22 -15.40
C LYS A 218 9.08 3.09 -14.27
N LEU A 219 9.30 2.54 -13.07
CA LEU A 219 9.59 3.30 -11.85
C LEU A 219 11.09 3.41 -11.52
N GLY A 220 11.98 3.27 -12.50
CA GLY A 220 13.43 3.30 -12.25
C GLY A 220 13.94 4.61 -11.61
N ALA A 221 13.29 5.74 -11.85
CA ALA A 221 13.63 7.04 -11.28
C ALA A 221 12.62 7.50 -10.20
N ALA A 222 11.87 6.58 -9.59
CA ALA A 222 10.82 6.92 -8.62
C ALA A 222 11.35 7.71 -7.41
N THR A 223 12.56 7.40 -6.94
CA THR A 223 13.20 8.11 -5.82
C THR A 223 13.43 9.58 -6.12
N ILE A 224 13.88 9.90 -7.35
CA ILE A 224 14.05 11.31 -7.75
C ILE A 224 12.69 12.00 -7.86
N SER A 225 11.67 11.30 -8.38
CA SER A 225 10.30 11.82 -8.45
C SER A 225 9.71 12.11 -7.08
N SER A 226 10.16 11.40 -6.05
CA SER A 226 9.69 11.56 -4.68
C SER A 226 10.30 12.75 -3.93
N PHE A 227 11.09 13.61 -4.59
CA PHE A 227 11.57 14.87 -3.96
C PHE A 227 10.42 15.76 -3.50
N SER A 228 9.26 15.67 -4.13
CA SER A 228 8.04 16.35 -3.67
C SER A 228 7.60 15.95 -2.25
N ASP A 229 8.02 14.77 -1.76
CA ASP A 229 7.76 14.35 -0.39
C ASP A 229 8.38 15.30 0.65
N ILE A 230 9.48 15.96 0.31
CA ILE A 230 10.11 16.98 1.16
C ILE A 230 9.15 18.14 1.41
N ALA A 231 8.48 18.61 0.35
CA ALA A 231 7.54 19.72 0.43
C ALA A 231 6.25 19.31 1.18
N THR A 232 5.73 18.11 0.94
CA THR A 232 4.56 17.62 1.68
C THR A 232 4.88 17.45 3.16
N LYS A 233 6.06 16.89 3.49
CA LYS A 233 6.55 16.76 4.87
C LYS A 233 6.77 18.13 5.54
N ALA A 234 7.42 19.07 4.87
CA ALA A 234 7.62 20.42 5.39
C ALA A 234 6.29 21.14 5.64
N SER A 235 5.34 21.03 4.72
CA SER A 235 3.98 21.55 4.88
C SER A 235 3.24 20.90 6.05
N PHE A 236 3.37 19.59 6.20
CA PHE A 236 2.83 18.86 7.36
C PHE A 236 3.42 19.38 8.66
N ILE A 237 4.74 19.49 8.77
CA ILE A 237 5.42 20.02 9.97
C ILE A 237 4.91 21.43 10.29
N ASN A 238 4.85 22.32 9.31
CA ASN A 238 4.38 23.70 9.50
C ASN A 238 2.90 23.78 9.96
N SER A 239 2.05 22.89 9.45
CA SER A 239 0.62 22.88 9.81
C SER A 239 0.31 22.20 11.15
N ARG A 240 1.21 21.36 11.66
CA ARG A 240 0.99 20.51 12.83
C ARG A 240 1.87 20.87 14.01
N THR A 241 2.90 21.68 13.80
CA THR A 241 3.78 22.19 14.85
C THR A 241 3.86 23.71 14.74
N ASP A 242 4.43 24.36 15.75
CA ASP A 242 4.59 25.84 15.73
C ASP A 242 5.85 26.30 14.99
N ARG A 243 6.46 25.40 14.20
CA ARG A 243 7.59 25.75 13.33
C ARG A 243 7.11 26.57 12.14
N ASN A 244 7.90 27.59 11.77
CA ASN A 244 7.67 28.32 10.52
C ASN A 244 8.04 27.44 9.30
N ILE A 245 7.67 27.89 8.11
CA ILE A 245 7.86 27.10 6.89
C ILE A 245 9.34 26.83 6.59
N PHE A 246 10.22 27.80 6.83
CA PHE A 246 11.66 27.66 6.57
C PHE A 246 12.32 26.63 7.50
N THR A 247 12.03 26.68 8.79
CA THR A 247 12.51 25.68 9.75
C THR A 247 11.92 24.31 9.47
N SER A 248 10.70 24.24 8.94
CA SER A 248 10.05 22.98 8.52
C SER A 248 10.77 22.37 7.32
N TYR A 249 11.16 23.17 6.32
CA TYR A 249 11.98 22.69 5.21
C TYR A 249 13.37 22.27 5.66
N ALA A 250 14.05 23.06 6.48
CA ALA A 250 15.37 22.70 7.03
C ALA A 250 15.30 21.35 7.75
N LYS A 251 14.26 21.11 8.53
CA LYS A 251 14.05 19.84 9.23
C LYS A 251 13.75 18.69 8.27
N ALA A 252 12.88 18.91 7.29
CA ALA A 252 12.54 17.89 6.29
C ALA A 252 13.79 17.47 5.49
N PHE A 253 14.66 18.42 5.12
CA PHE A 253 15.93 18.13 4.45
C PHE A 253 16.94 17.44 5.37
N SER A 254 17.13 17.91 6.59
CA SER A 254 18.13 17.34 7.52
C SER A 254 17.90 15.85 7.80
N ASP A 255 16.64 15.43 7.81
CA ASP A 255 16.27 14.04 8.04
C ASP A 255 16.72 13.09 6.91
N ILE A 256 16.94 13.59 5.69
CA ILE A 256 17.42 12.79 4.55
C ILE A 256 18.87 12.38 4.73
N PHE A 257 19.68 13.30 5.29
CA PHE A 257 21.13 13.10 5.41
C PHE A 257 21.55 12.45 6.74
N ARG A 258 20.61 12.26 7.66
CA ARG A 258 20.87 11.49 8.86
C ARG A 258 21.01 10.02 8.53
N ASN A 259 22.05 9.38 9.09
CA ASN A 259 22.32 7.96 8.85
C ASN A 259 21.29 7.08 9.57
N TYR A 260 20.25 6.61 8.85
CA TYR A 260 19.22 5.72 9.36
C TYR A 260 19.57 4.22 9.23
N SER A 261 20.81 3.89 8.91
CA SER A 261 21.25 2.50 8.74
C SER A 261 21.74 1.83 10.02
N GLY A 262 22.01 2.59 11.09
CA GLY A 262 22.48 2.09 12.38
C GLY A 262 21.48 1.14 13.05
N LYS A 263 21.99 0.16 13.82
CA LYS A 263 21.14 -0.79 14.58
C LYS A 263 20.19 -0.07 15.54
N GLU A 264 20.67 0.93 16.25
CA GLU A 264 19.91 1.71 17.21
C GLU A 264 18.77 2.48 16.56
N GLN A 265 18.99 3.00 15.36
CA GLN A 265 17.96 3.74 14.62
C GLN A 265 16.86 2.84 14.08
N LYS A 266 17.22 1.62 13.65
CA LYS A 266 16.24 0.59 13.28
C LYS A 266 15.41 0.16 14.50
N GLN A 267 16.08 0.01 15.64
CA GLN A 267 15.41 -0.30 16.90
C GLN A 267 14.43 0.80 17.31
N LEU A 268 14.83 2.08 17.20
CA LEU A 268 13.93 3.19 17.51
C LEU A 268 12.75 3.27 16.53
N ALA A 269 12.96 3.06 15.23
CA ALA A 269 11.88 3.00 14.24
C ALA A 269 10.87 1.90 14.59
N TYR A 270 11.36 0.74 15.03
CA TYR A 270 10.55 -0.36 15.51
C TYR A 270 9.76 0.03 16.78
N LEU A 271 10.43 0.65 17.77
CA LEU A 271 9.80 1.10 19.01
C LEU A 271 8.74 2.18 18.77
N LEU A 272 8.90 3.01 17.73
CA LEU A 272 7.92 4.00 17.32
C LEU A 272 6.79 3.43 16.45
N ASN A 273 6.81 2.13 16.16
CA ASN A 273 5.88 1.43 15.26
C ASN A 273 5.85 2.02 13.83
N VAL A 274 6.92 2.68 13.41
CA VAL A 274 7.06 3.27 12.07
C VAL A 274 8.14 2.51 11.30
N GLY A 275 7.85 2.20 10.04
CA GLY A 275 8.80 1.41 9.21
C GLY A 275 8.56 -0.10 9.25
N VAL A 276 7.58 -0.59 10.01
CA VAL A 276 7.13 -2.00 9.96
C VAL A 276 6.62 -2.35 8.56
N GLU A 277 6.07 -1.38 7.85
CA GLU A 277 5.64 -1.50 6.45
C GLU A 277 6.74 -2.00 5.51
N ASN A 278 8.00 -1.67 5.78
CA ASN A 278 9.12 -2.15 4.97
C ASN A 278 9.41 -3.64 5.15
N PHE A 279 9.13 -4.16 6.31
CA PHE A 279 9.20 -5.59 6.57
C PHE A 279 8.10 -6.33 5.80
N LEU A 280 6.96 -5.68 5.59
CA LEU A 280 5.78 -6.20 4.92
C LEU A 280 5.75 -5.94 3.41
N GLY A 281 6.74 -5.22 2.89
CA GLY A 281 6.82 -4.92 1.46
C GLY A 281 5.89 -3.78 0.98
N ASP A 282 5.49 -2.88 1.84
CA ASP A 282 4.40 -1.92 1.61
C ASP A 282 4.78 -0.65 0.84
N VAL A 283 6.03 -0.55 0.37
CA VAL A 283 6.43 0.49 -0.61
C VAL A 283 5.55 0.42 -1.87
N HIS A 284 4.95 -0.74 -2.13
CA HIS A 284 4.05 -0.97 -3.25
C HIS A 284 2.72 -0.22 -3.12
N SER A 285 2.23 0.00 -1.90
CA SER A 285 0.95 0.64 -1.67
C SER A 285 0.90 2.09 -2.16
N ARG A 286 2.07 2.74 -2.27
CA ARG A 286 2.17 4.10 -2.82
C ARG A 286 1.92 4.16 -4.33
N PHE A 287 2.18 3.10 -5.06
CA PHE A 287 2.22 3.12 -6.53
C PHE A 287 1.05 2.40 -7.19
N GLY A 288 0.30 1.60 -6.48
CA GLY A 288 -0.78 0.85 -7.08
C GLY A 288 -1.68 0.12 -6.10
N ALA A 289 -2.56 -0.71 -6.62
CA ALA A 289 -3.30 -1.68 -5.84
C ALA A 289 -2.31 -2.58 -5.08
N ASN A 290 -2.66 -2.99 -3.87
CA ASN A 290 -1.85 -3.88 -3.02
C ASN A 290 -1.55 -5.22 -3.71
N ASP A 291 -0.70 -5.18 -4.74
CA ASP A 291 -0.26 -6.33 -5.51
C ASP A 291 0.98 -6.93 -4.85
N SER A 292 0.80 -7.72 -3.82
CA SER A 292 1.86 -8.57 -3.31
C SER A 292 1.68 -9.99 -3.85
N LEU A 293 2.74 -10.51 -4.46
CA LEU A 293 2.81 -11.91 -4.86
C LEU A 293 3.93 -12.59 -4.06
N PRO A 294 3.67 -13.76 -3.49
CA PRO A 294 4.72 -14.57 -2.90
C PRO A 294 5.65 -15.12 -3.99
N GLY A 295 6.85 -15.56 -3.60
CA GLY A 295 7.80 -16.22 -4.48
C GLY A 295 8.74 -15.28 -5.23
N MET A 296 9.24 -15.72 -6.38
CA MET A 296 10.32 -15.06 -7.13
C MET A 296 9.93 -13.65 -7.61
N MET A 297 8.71 -13.47 -8.12
CA MET A 297 8.23 -12.17 -8.60
C MET A 297 8.21 -11.12 -7.49
N GLY A 298 7.72 -11.49 -6.30
CA GLY A 298 7.73 -10.59 -5.15
C GLY A 298 9.15 -10.21 -4.70
N LYS A 299 10.09 -11.18 -4.70
CA LYS A 299 11.51 -10.91 -4.38
C LYS A 299 12.15 -9.95 -5.38
N MET A 300 11.92 -10.17 -6.69
CA MET A 300 12.44 -9.29 -7.75
C MET A 300 11.88 -7.86 -7.59
N HIS A 301 10.62 -7.73 -7.29
CA HIS A 301 9.97 -6.43 -7.09
C HIS A 301 10.52 -5.70 -5.85
N GLN A 302 10.72 -6.40 -4.73
CA GLN A 302 11.37 -5.84 -3.54
C GLN A 302 12.82 -5.43 -3.82
N MET A 303 13.58 -6.28 -4.53
CA MET A 303 14.96 -5.98 -4.94
C MET A 303 15.01 -4.72 -5.82
N PHE A 304 14.09 -4.58 -6.76
CA PHE A 304 13.98 -3.40 -7.62
C PHE A 304 13.80 -2.10 -6.80
N PHE A 305 12.87 -2.07 -5.82
CA PHE A 305 12.67 -0.88 -4.98
C PHE A 305 13.80 -0.60 -3.99
N ARG A 306 14.61 -1.61 -3.66
CA ARG A 306 15.88 -1.39 -2.94
C ARG A 306 16.92 -0.77 -3.86
N LEU A 307 17.08 -1.29 -5.08
CA LEU A 307 18.06 -0.82 -6.04
C LEU A 307 17.76 0.59 -6.56
N ASN A 308 16.50 0.94 -6.80
CA ASN A 308 16.16 2.31 -7.19
C ASN A 308 16.16 3.31 -6.01
N GLY A 309 16.50 2.87 -4.78
CA GLY A 309 16.61 3.71 -3.60
C GLY A 309 15.28 4.08 -2.92
N MET A 310 14.13 3.67 -3.47
CA MET A 310 12.83 4.10 -2.96
C MET A 310 12.52 3.56 -1.56
N THR A 311 12.95 2.33 -1.27
CA THR A 311 12.81 1.74 0.06
C THR A 311 13.56 2.56 1.12
N TRP A 312 14.80 2.94 0.82
CA TRP A 312 15.60 3.79 1.70
C TRP A 312 14.95 5.17 1.89
N TRP A 313 14.52 5.82 0.78
CA TRP A 313 13.89 7.12 0.81
C TRP A 313 12.65 7.15 1.71
N ASN A 314 11.75 6.20 1.50
CA ASN A 314 10.51 6.10 2.27
C ASN A 314 10.78 5.94 3.77
N ASN A 315 11.74 5.05 4.10
CA ASN A 315 12.14 4.80 5.49
C ASN A 315 12.72 6.03 6.15
N ALA A 316 13.67 6.68 5.49
CA ALA A 316 14.33 7.87 6.01
C ALA A 316 13.30 8.97 6.30
N GLN A 317 12.37 9.21 5.37
CA GLN A 317 11.37 10.26 5.51
C GLN A 317 10.35 9.96 6.64
N LYS A 318 9.77 8.75 6.65
CA LYS A 318 8.77 8.36 7.67
C LYS A 318 9.37 8.27 9.06
N THR A 319 10.51 7.58 9.19
CA THR A 319 11.21 7.43 10.48
C THR A 319 11.69 8.77 11.01
N GLY A 320 12.24 9.64 10.13
CA GLY A 320 12.68 10.98 10.52
C GLY A 320 11.55 11.82 11.10
N LEU A 321 10.35 11.77 10.47
CA LEU A 321 9.18 12.49 10.99
C LEU A 321 8.70 11.94 12.32
N ALA A 322 8.57 10.61 12.45
CA ALA A 322 8.12 9.99 13.70
C ALA A 322 9.08 10.28 14.86
N ARG A 323 10.39 10.25 14.59
CA ARG A 323 11.42 10.66 15.57
C ARG A 323 11.25 12.11 15.99
N MET A 324 11.04 13.01 15.03
CA MET A 324 10.83 14.44 15.34
C MET A 324 9.61 14.62 16.23
N ILE A 325 8.46 14.01 15.88
CA ILE A 325 7.23 14.12 16.67
C ILE A 325 7.45 13.52 18.07
N SER A 326 8.04 12.33 18.17
CA SER A 326 8.31 11.66 19.43
C SER A 326 9.24 12.48 20.34
N ALA A 327 10.30 13.09 19.78
CA ALA A 327 11.19 13.99 20.54
C ALA A 327 10.49 15.27 20.98
N ASP A 328 9.67 15.87 20.10
CA ASP A 328 8.86 17.05 20.47
C ASP A 328 7.92 16.71 21.63
N LEU A 329 7.20 15.58 21.57
CA LEU A 329 6.33 15.13 22.65
C LEU A 329 7.12 14.89 23.94
N ALA A 330 8.28 14.23 23.87
CA ALA A 330 9.15 14.01 25.03
C ALA A 330 9.60 15.34 25.67
N SER A 331 9.82 16.38 24.87
CA SER A 331 10.17 17.72 25.38
C SER A 331 9.01 18.43 26.09
N TYR A 332 7.76 18.04 25.83
CA TYR A 332 6.57 18.65 26.40
C TYR A 332 6.05 17.92 27.65
N THR A 333 6.61 16.78 28.02
CA THR A 333 6.14 15.97 29.19
C THR A 333 6.16 16.73 30.51
N ASN A 334 7.01 17.74 30.67
CA ASN A 334 7.04 18.59 31.86
C ASN A 334 5.98 19.71 31.85
N ARG A 335 5.09 19.74 30.85
CA ARG A 335 4.04 20.76 30.69
C ARG A 335 2.67 20.17 30.91
N ALA A 336 1.77 20.95 31.51
CA ALA A 336 0.37 20.60 31.52
C ALA A 336 -0.19 20.54 30.09
N PHE A 337 -1.20 19.70 29.86
CA PHE A 337 -1.79 19.50 28.52
C PHE A 337 -2.20 20.81 27.84
N ASP A 338 -2.79 21.73 28.59
CA ASP A 338 -3.24 23.02 28.05
C ASP A 338 -2.11 24.00 27.73
N SER A 339 -0.92 23.77 28.26
CA SER A 339 0.30 24.56 27.96
C SER A 339 1.14 23.97 26.83
N ILE A 340 0.70 22.85 26.25
CA ILE A 340 1.31 22.33 25.00
C ILE A 340 0.97 23.27 23.84
N PRO A 341 1.90 23.47 22.89
CA PRO A 341 1.64 24.27 21.69
C PRO A 341 0.33 23.90 21.01
N THR A 342 -0.47 24.89 20.64
CA THR A 342 -1.87 24.70 20.19
C THR A 342 -2.00 23.72 19.05
N LYS A 343 -1.14 23.78 18.05
CA LYS A 343 -1.20 22.85 16.90
C LYS A 343 -0.93 21.42 17.33
N THR A 344 0.07 21.19 18.18
CA THR A 344 0.38 19.86 18.72
C THR A 344 -0.77 19.32 19.58
N ARG A 345 -1.33 20.15 20.46
CA ARG A 345 -2.47 19.78 21.30
C ARG A 345 -3.70 19.38 20.48
N LEU A 346 -4.05 20.15 19.44
CA LEU A 346 -5.14 19.83 18.53
C LEU A 346 -4.92 18.49 17.80
N ASN A 347 -3.66 18.16 17.50
CA ASN A 347 -3.36 16.87 16.90
C ASN A 347 -3.53 15.73 17.90
N LEU A 348 -3.04 15.87 19.13
CA LEU A 348 -3.25 14.87 20.20
C LEU A 348 -4.74 14.61 20.43
N GLN A 349 -5.55 15.66 20.49
CA GLN A 349 -7.01 15.55 20.65
C GLN A 349 -7.69 14.79 19.51
N ARG A 350 -7.20 14.88 18.27
CA ARG A 350 -7.73 14.11 17.14
C ARG A 350 -7.59 12.61 17.31
N TYR A 351 -6.54 12.17 18.00
CA TYR A 351 -6.30 10.76 18.31
C TYR A 351 -6.90 10.35 19.66
N GLY A 352 -7.78 11.19 20.21
CA GLY A 352 -8.46 10.94 21.47
C GLY A 352 -7.55 11.04 22.70
N ILE A 353 -6.39 11.69 22.56
CA ILE A 353 -5.47 11.95 23.67
C ILE A 353 -5.94 13.23 24.37
N ASN A 354 -6.33 13.11 25.62
CA ASN A 354 -6.81 14.20 26.47
C ASN A 354 -5.81 14.51 27.60
N ALA A 355 -6.18 15.40 28.51
CA ALA A 355 -5.32 15.80 29.62
C ALA A 355 -4.95 14.65 30.57
N GLU A 356 -5.86 13.70 30.79
CA GLU A 356 -5.61 12.54 31.66
C GLU A 356 -4.67 11.55 30.99
N ASP A 357 -4.89 11.26 29.70
CA ASP A 357 -3.98 10.44 28.90
C ASP A 357 -2.58 11.07 28.84
N TRP A 358 -2.53 12.41 28.71
CA TRP A 358 -1.27 13.16 28.71
C TRP A 358 -0.53 13.07 30.04
N ALA A 359 -1.22 13.07 31.15
CA ALA A 359 -0.60 12.87 32.47
C ALA A 359 0.12 11.51 32.54
N VAL A 360 -0.47 10.47 31.96
CA VAL A 360 0.18 9.15 31.86
C VAL A 360 1.41 9.24 30.96
N TYR A 361 1.30 9.81 29.76
CA TYR A 361 2.46 9.94 28.86
C TYR A 361 3.59 10.79 29.46
N SER A 362 3.25 11.77 30.30
CA SER A 362 4.23 12.60 31.01
C SER A 362 5.00 11.83 32.09
N SER A 363 4.43 10.76 32.61
CA SER A 363 5.06 9.90 33.62
C SER A 363 5.89 8.74 33.02
N MET A 364 5.79 8.53 31.72
CA MET A 364 6.51 7.45 31.04
C MET A 364 8.01 7.67 31.04
N GLU A 365 8.77 6.59 31.12
CA GLU A 365 10.20 6.61 30.89
C GLU A 365 10.51 6.98 29.42
N LYS A 366 11.44 7.90 29.25
CA LYS A 366 11.88 8.35 27.93
C LYS A 366 13.03 7.50 27.45
N LYS A 367 13.01 7.15 26.17
CA LYS A 367 14.11 6.44 25.54
C LYS A 367 15.17 7.45 25.05
N ALA A 368 16.30 7.49 25.71
CA ALA A 368 17.43 8.32 25.28
C ALA A 368 18.17 7.67 24.11
N LEU A 369 18.40 8.42 23.02
CA LEU A 369 19.17 8.00 21.86
C LEU A 369 19.75 9.22 21.14
N ASP A 370 21.02 9.17 20.70
CA ASP A 370 21.69 10.25 19.95
C ASP A 370 21.55 11.64 20.63
N GLY A 371 21.60 11.69 21.98
CA GLY A 371 21.45 12.93 22.76
C GLY A 371 20.05 13.54 22.76
N ASN A 372 19.04 12.80 22.34
CA ASN A 372 17.64 13.21 22.42
C ASN A 372 16.81 12.18 23.19
N ASP A 373 15.78 12.64 23.86
CA ASP A 373 14.78 11.82 24.50
C ASP A 373 13.60 11.57 23.56
N TYR A 374 13.07 10.36 23.59
CA TYR A 374 11.95 9.94 22.76
C TYR A 374 10.81 9.36 23.61
N LEU A 375 9.59 9.74 23.30
CA LEU A 375 8.39 9.15 23.87
C LEU A 375 7.97 7.95 23.02
N VAL A 376 8.15 6.74 23.52
CA VAL A 376 7.87 5.50 22.75
C VAL A 376 6.57 4.84 23.23
N PRO A 377 5.70 4.35 22.32
CA PRO A 377 4.40 3.77 22.71
C PRO A 377 4.50 2.60 23.70
N SER A 378 5.52 1.76 23.59
CA SER A 378 5.72 0.61 24.49
C SER A 378 6.04 0.99 25.95
N ALA A 379 6.55 2.19 26.20
CA ALA A 379 6.85 2.62 27.56
C ALA A 379 5.59 2.82 28.44
N VAL A 380 4.39 2.79 27.86
CA VAL A 380 3.11 2.75 28.62
C VAL A 380 3.04 1.49 29.48
N ASP A 381 3.64 0.38 29.02
CA ASP A 381 3.55 -0.91 29.72
C ASP A 381 4.27 -0.89 31.08
N ASP A 382 5.27 -0.01 31.24
CA ASP A 382 6.08 0.13 32.45
C ASP A 382 5.52 1.17 33.44
N VAL A 383 4.42 1.86 33.09
CA VAL A 383 3.80 2.86 33.96
C VAL A 383 3.11 2.18 35.14
N ASP A 384 3.31 2.75 36.34
CA ASP A 384 2.71 2.26 37.57
C ASP A 384 1.17 2.27 37.50
N ALA A 385 0.56 1.18 37.99
CA ALA A 385 -0.89 1.02 38.00
C ALA A 385 -1.65 2.13 38.75
N SER A 386 -1.04 2.75 39.77
CA SER A 386 -1.64 3.83 40.54
C SER A 386 -1.95 5.06 39.69
N ILE A 387 -1.07 5.37 38.71
CA ILE A 387 -1.23 6.51 37.80
C ILE A 387 -2.35 6.23 36.78
N LEU A 388 -2.55 4.95 36.44
CA LEU A 388 -3.52 4.53 35.42
C LEU A 388 -4.95 4.40 35.93
N GLN A 389 -5.17 4.27 37.24
CA GLN A 389 -6.47 3.95 37.82
C GLN A 389 -7.58 4.95 37.44
N ALA A 390 -7.30 6.24 37.47
CA ALA A 390 -8.31 7.27 37.18
C ALA A 390 -8.74 7.22 35.70
N GLY A 391 -7.79 7.13 34.79
CA GLY A 391 -8.05 7.03 33.34
C GLY A 391 -8.74 5.72 32.96
N ALA A 392 -8.30 4.59 33.51
CA ALA A 392 -8.90 3.28 33.29
C ALA A 392 -10.35 3.23 33.81
N LEU A 393 -10.62 3.82 35.00
CA LEU A 393 -11.97 3.89 35.56
C LEU A 393 -12.90 4.73 34.67
N ARG A 394 -12.42 5.86 34.20
CA ARG A 394 -13.21 6.72 33.30
C ARG A 394 -13.52 5.99 32.01
N GLU A 395 -12.52 5.40 31.34
CA GLU A 395 -12.70 4.71 30.08
C GLU A 395 -13.63 3.49 30.22
N ALA A 396 -13.44 2.69 31.24
CA ALA A 396 -14.33 1.57 31.54
C ALA A 396 -15.79 1.98 31.76
N ASN A 397 -16.01 3.20 32.24
CA ASN A 397 -17.34 3.74 32.52
C ASN A 397 -18.00 4.47 31.33
N LEU A 398 -17.28 4.75 30.25
CA LEU A 398 -17.84 5.41 29.04
C LEU A 398 -18.94 4.57 28.38
N THR A 399 -18.77 3.26 28.31
CA THR A 399 -19.68 2.35 27.59
C THR A 399 -20.61 1.55 28.51
N ARG A 400 -20.40 1.58 29.83
CA ARG A 400 -21.15 0.76 30.79
C ARG A 400 -22.38 1.50 31.32
N LYS A 401 -23.54 0.83 31.33
CA LYS A 401 -24.76 1.32 31.99
C LYS A 401 -24.59 1.38 33.53
N ARG A 402 -23.93 0.37 34.11
CA ARG A 402 -23.61 0.34 35.55
C ARG A 402 -22.16 0.73 35.75
N LYS A 403 -21.95 1.88 36.37
CA LYS A 403 -20.61 2.44 36.58
C LYS A 403 -19.82 1.62 37.62
N LEU A 404 -18.57 1.34 37.28
CA LEU A 404 -17.60 0.75 38.20
C LEU A 404 -17.14 1.79 39.22
N LYS A 405 -16.89 1.34 40.46
CA LYS A 405 -16.27 2.16 41.53
C LYS A 405 -14.75 1.91 41.62
N LYS A 406 -14.30 0.75 41.21
CA LYS A 406 -12.88 0.35 41.19
C LYS A 406 -12.59 -0.36 39.87
N VAL A 407 -11.37 -0.27 39.40
CA VAL A 407 -10.86 -0.97 38.20
C VAL A 407 -10.16 -2.26 38.64
N THR A 408 -10.23 -3.25 37.77
CA THR A 408 -9.45 -4.50 37.85
C THR A 408 -8.20 -4.38 36.98
N ASP A 409 -7.27 -5.34 37.11
CA ASP A 409 -6.07 -5.40 36.27
C ASP A 409 -6.40 -5.50 34.77
N VAL A 410 -7.55 -6.11 34.45
CA VAL A 410 -8.03 -6.22 33.06
C VAL A 410 -8.37 -4.84 32.47
N GLU A 411 -9.06 -3.97 33.23
CA GLU A 411 -9.36 -2.61 32.77
C GLU A 411 -8.09 -1.75 32.69
N ILE A 412 -7.16 -1.93 33.61
CA ILE A 412 -5.86 -1.25 33.58
C ILE A 412 -5.09 -1.66 32.34
N GLN A 413 -5.01 -2.97 32.05
CA GLN A 413 -4.32 -3.47 30.86
C GLN A 413 -4.98 -2.97 29.57
N ARG A 414 -6.32 -2.99 29.50
CA ARG A 414 -7.05 -2.44 28.34
C ARG A 414 -6.76 -0.95 28.15
N TYR A 415 -6.66 -0.19 29.22
CA TYR A 415 -6.31 1.24 29.15
C TYR A 415 -4.86 1.44 28.67
N LYS A 416 -3.90 0.63 29.15
CA LYS A 416 -2.52 0.62 28.63
C LYS A 416 -2.51 0.35 27.12
N ASP A 417 -3.22 -0.67 26.67
CA ASP A 417 -3.31 -1.04 25.25
C ASP A 417 -3.92 0.09 24.40
N ASN A 418 -4.95 0.77 24.93
CA ASN A 418 -5.57 1.91 24.26
C ASN A 418 -4.61 3.11 24.16
N LEU A 419 -3.91 3.45 25.24
CA LEU A 419 -2.90 4.53 25.24
C LEU A 419 -1.79 4.23 24.24
N ARG A 420 -1.24 3.00 24.24
CA ARG A 420 -0.25 2.55 23.28
C ARG A 420 -0.76 2.68 21.85
N THR A 421 -1.99 2.26 21.59
CA THR A 421 -2.65 2.35 20.29
C THR A 421 -2.85 3.80 19.83
N LYS A 422 -3.30 4.70 20.71
CA LYS A 422 -3.47 6.13 20.39
C LYS A 422 -2.15 6.77 19.96
N LEU A 423 -1.08 6.55 20.73
CA LEU A 423 0.24 7.13 20.41
C LEU A 423 0.84 6.52 19.14
N SER A 424 0.76 5.20 18.98
CA SER A 424 1.21 4.51 17.76
C SER A 424 0.45 4.99 16.54
N SER A 425 -0.89 5.10 16.63
CA SER A 425 -1.74 5.59 15.54
C SER A 425 -1.40 7.02 15.15
N TYR A 426 -1.12 7.89 16.13
CA TYR A 426 -0.69 9.26 15.87
C TYR A 426 0.63 9.29 15.08
N LEU A 427 1.64 8.56 15.52
CA LEU A 427 2.96 8.53 14.88
C LEU A 427 2.88 7.95 13.45
N THR A 428 2.15 6.84 13.29
CA THR A 428 2.02 6.15 12.00
C THR A 428 1.21 6.98 11.00
N ASP A 429 0.04 7.51 11.40
CA ASP A 429 -0.80 8.31 10.49
C ASP A 429 -0.15 9.66 10.15
N ALA A 430 0.61 10.25 11.09
CA ALA A 430 1.42 11.42 10.82
C ALA A 430 2.46 11.14 9.73
N ALA A 431 3.18 10.01 9.83
CA ALA A 431 4.15 9.58 8.83
C ALA A 431 3.49 9.32 7.46
N ASP A 432 2.35 8.62 7.44
CA ASP A 432 1.59 8.30 6.22
C ASP A 432 0.90 9.50 5.58
N THR A 433 0.69 10.56 6.35
CA THR A 433 0.11 11.80 5.85
C THR A 433 1.17 12.71 5.26
N ALA A 434 2.29 12.86 5.95
CA ALA A 434 3.40 13.68 5.50
C ALA A 434 4.07 13.10 4.25
N ILE A 435 4.17 11.77 4.20
CA ILE A 435 4.65 11.01 3.04
C ILE A 435 3.43 10.31 2.42
N PRO A 436 2.78 10.92 1.41
CA PRO A 436 1.47 10.49 0.95
C PRO A 436 1.38 8.99 0.66
N THR A 437 0.79 8.25 1.59
CA THR A 437 0.59 6.79 1.50
C THR A 437 -0.92 6.51 1.47
N PRO A 438 -1.45 5.79 0.45
CA PRO A 438 -2.86 5.51 0.33
C PRO A 438 -3.42 4.74 1.52
N GLY A 439 -4.42 5.31 2.20
CA GLY A 439 -5.21 4.64 3.24
C GLY A 439 -6.39 3.85 2.64
N ALA A 440 -7.29 3.37 3.50
CA ALA A 440 -8.49 2.65 3.06
C ALA A 440 -9.39 3.50 2.14
N LYS A 441 -9.50 4.80 2.41
CA LYS A 441 -10.28 5.74 1.59
C LYS A 441 -9.71 5.86 0.17
N GLU A 442 -8.42 6.06 0.03
CA GLU A 442 -7.75 6.21 -1.25
C GLU A 442 -7.78 4.88 -2.04
N ARG A 443 -7.54 3.75 -1.36
CA ARG A 443 -7.68 2.42 -1.98
C ARG A 443 -9.10 2.14 -2.44
N ALA A 444 -10.12 2.55 -1.68
CA ALA A 444 -11.51 2.42 -2.11
C ALA A 444 -11.83 3.22 -3.38
N ILE A 445 -11.19 4.40 -3.55
CA ILE A 445 -11.30 5.19 -4.79
C ILE A 445 -10.61 4.43 -5.95
N MET A 446 -9.42 3.88 -5.71
CA MET A 446 -8.64 3.18 -6.74
C MET A 446 -9.29 1.85 -7.17
N ASN A 447 -9.80 1.08 -6.22
CA ASN A 447 -10.39 -0.23 -6.48
C ASN A 447 -11.88 -0.16 -6.83
N MET A 448 -12.55 0.98 -6.58
CA MET A 448 -14.01 1.21 -6.80
C MET A 448 -14.88 0.11 -6.16
N GLY A 449 -14.41 -0.52 -5.08
CA GLY A 449 -15.10 -1.61 -4.38
C GLY A 449 -15.17 -2.93 -5.17
N THR A 450 -14.36 -3.09 -6.22
CA THR A 450 -14.31 -4.30 -7.03
C THR A 450 -13.40 -5.36 -6.42
N GLU A 451 -13.76 -6.62 -6.58
CA GLU A 451 -12.99 -7.75 -6.10
C GLU A 451 -11.80 -8.05 -7.03
N ARG A 452 -10.71 -8.49 -6.42
CA ARG A 452 -9.52 -8.93 -7.13
C ARG A 452 -9.78 -10.25 -7.87
N GLY A 453 -9.24 -10.38 -9.09
CA GLY A 453 -9.41 -11.57 -9.92
C GLY A 453 -10.69 -11.60 -10.74
N THR A 454 -11.55 -10.59 -10.65
CA THR A 454 -12.63 -10.37 -11.61
C THR A 454 -12.11 -9.58 -12.81
N VAL A 455 -12.68 -9.78 -13.99
CA VAL A 455 -12.28 -9.04 -15.21
C VAL A 455 -12.38 -7.53 -14.99
N LEU A 456 -13.49 -7.05 -14.44
CA LEU A 456 -13.70 -5.64 -14.13
C LEU A 456 -12.71 -5.16 -13.05
N GLY A 457 -12.48 -5.96 -12.01
CA GLY A 457 -11.55 -5.62 -10.94
C GLY A 457 -10.12 -5.48 -11.43
N GLU A 458 -9.65 -6.38 -12.29
CA GLU A 458 -8.30 -6.31 -12.86
C GLU A 458 -8.15 -5.16 -13.86
N ALA A 459 -9.19 -4.88 -14.68
CA ALA A 459 -9.21 -3.73 -15.59
C ALA A 459 -9.13 -2.39 -14.81
N ILE A 460 -9.92 -2.23 -13.74
CA ILE A 460 -9.87 -1.03 -12.90
C ILE A 460 -8.49 -0.86 -12.26
N ARG A 461 -7.90 -1.95 -11.71
CA ARG A 461 -6.55 -1.90 -11.12
C ARG A 461 -5.48 -1.56 -12.14
N ALA A 462 -5.61 -2.03 -13.38
CA ALA A 462 -4.71 -1.68 -14.48
C ALA A 462 -4.81 -0.19 -14.86
N ILE A 463 -6.03 0.36 -14.95
CA ILE A 463 -6.27 1.79 -15.22
C ILE A 463 -5.74 2.66 -14.07
N MET A 464 -5.96 2.24 -12.81
CA MET A 464 -5.59 3.00 -11.63
C MET A 464 -4.13 2.81 -11.21
N GLN A 465 -3.37 1.98 -11.92
CA GLN A 465 -1.95 1.78 -11.67
C GLN A 465 -1.19 3.11 -11.75
N LEU A 466 -0.30 3.37 -10.81
CA LEU A 466 0.50 4.58 -10.62
C LEU A 466 -0.29 5.86 -10.25
N LYS A 467 -1.63 5.80 -10.15
CA LYS A 467 -2.47 6.94 -9.75
C LYS A 467 -2.64 7.08 -8.24
N GLY A 468 -2.07 6.17 -7.45
CA GLY A 468 -2.17 6.19 -5.99
C GLY A 468 -1.65 7.49 -5.37
N PHE A 469 -0.48 7.96 -5.81
CA PHE A 469 0.12 9.18 -5.29
C PHE A 469 -0.75 10.43 -5.55
N PRO A 470 -1.14 10.78 -6.78
CA PRO A 470 -1.95 11.98 -7.01
C PRO A 470 -3.31 11.92 -6.30
N ILE A 471 -3.95 10.74 -6.22
CA ILE A 471 -5.19 10.58 -5.46
C ILE A 471 -4.93 10.88 -3.98
N THR A 472 -3.88 10.31 -3.38
CA THR A 472 -3.55 10.52 -1.96
C THR A 472 -3.13 11.96 -1.69
N TYR A 473 -2.35 12.56 -2.58
CA TYR A 473 -1.94 13.96 -2.47
C TYR A 473 -3.16 14.90 -2.37
N VAL A 474 -4.16 14.70 -3.23
CA VAL A 474 -5.38 15.53 -3.22
C VAL A 474 -6.28 15.18 -2.04
N THR A 475 -6.60 13.90 -1.84
CA THR A 475 -7.64 13.49 -0.89
C THR A 475 -7.17 13.53 0.57
N LYS A 476 -5.90 13.23 0.81
CA LYS A 476 -5.29 13.21 2.14
C LYS A 476 -4.41 14.45 2.36
N GLY A 477 -3.40 14.67 1.52
CA GLY A 477 -2.43 15.75 1.69
C GLY A 477 -3.06 17.15 1.69
N MET A 478 -3.66 17.55 0.58
CA MET A 478 -4.29 18.87 0.44
C MET A 478 -5.46 19.06 1.42
N SER A 479 -6.32 18.06 1.54
CA SER A 479 -7.49 18.13 2.44
C SER A 479 -7.06 18.31 3.90
N GLN A 480 -6.08 17.52 4.35
CA GLN A 480 -5.58 17.64 5.72
C GLN A 480 -4.84 18.96 5.97
N GLN A 481 -4.07 19.43 5.00
CA GLN A 481 -3.38 20.72 5.08
C GLN A 481 -4.38 21.87 5.26
N TYR A 482 -5.44 21.90 4.45
CA TYR A 482 -6.50 22.90 4.56
C TYR A 482 -7.17 22.89 5.94
N HIS A 483 -7.61 21.72 6.38
CA HIS A 483 -8.33 21.58 7.66
C HIS A 483 -7.43 21.81 8.87
N ALA A 484 -6.16 21.39 8.83
CA ALA A 484 -5.23 21.61 9.93
C ALA A 484 -4.98 23.09 10.18
N LYS A 485 -4.71 23.85 9.11
CA LYS A 485 -4.51 25.29 9.18
C LYS A 485 -5.76 26.01 9.69
N LYS A 486 -6.93 25.66 9.16
CA LYS A 486 -8.21 26.24 9.59
C LYS A 486 -8.50 25.98 11.06
N GLN A 487 -8.24 24.78 11.57
CA GLN A 487 -8.45 24.45 12.99
C GLN A 487 -7.45 25.17 13.91
N ALA A 488 -6.26 25.47 13.41
CA ALA A 488 -5.28 26.28 14.13
C ALA A 488 -5.57 27.80 14.08
N GLY A 489 -6.70 28.23 13.48
CA GLY A 489 -7.05 29.64 13.31
C GLY A 489 -6.33 30.32 12.15
N GLU A 490 -5.62 29.56 11.30
CA GLU A 490 -4.91 30.08 10.14
C GLU A 490 -5.71 29.90 8.83
N SER A 491 -5.31 30.60 7.77
CA SER A 491 -5.96 30.42 6.46
C SER A 491 -5.64 29.06 5.84
N GLY A 492 -6.67 28.24 5.65
CA GLY A 492 -6.55 26.96 4.94
C GLY A 492 -6.07 27.11 3.48
N ILE A 493 -6.52 28.17 2.81
CA ILE A 493 -6.12 28.48 1.41
C ILE A 493 -4.63 28.82 1.35
N TYR A 494 -4.14 29.62 2.30
CA TYR A 494 -2.72 29.93 2.40
C TYR A 494 -1.87 28.67 2.61
N GLY A 495 -2.33 27.75 3.47
CA GLY A 495 -1.67 26.46 3.65
C GLY A 495 -1.61 25.62 2.37
N LEU A 496 -2.70 25.59 1.59
CA LEU A 496 -2.71 24.95 0.27
C LEU A 496 -1.74 25.58 -0.71
N ALA A 497 -1.73 26.92 -0.78
CA ALA A 497 -0.82 27.67 -1.66
C ALA A 497 0.65 27.38 -1.31
N GLN A 498 1.01 27.41 -0.03
CA GLN A 498 2.35 27.03 0.44
C GLN A 498 2.76 25.61 0.00
N MET A 499 1.86 24.66 0.16
CA MET A 499 2.11 23.27 -0.24
C MET A 499 2.27 23.15 -1.76
N MET A 500 1.40 23.81 -2.55
CA MET A 500 1.46 23.77 -4.01
C MET A 500 2.75 24.42 -4.55
N VAL A 501 3.13 25.59 -4.04
CA VAL A 501 4.39 26.24 -4.42
C VAL A 501 5.59 25.34 -4.08
N GLY A 502 5.62 24.82 -2.85
CA GLY A 502 6.71 23.97 -2.41
C GLY A 502 6.85 22.69 -3.23
N THR A 503 5.73 22.00 -3.51
CA THR A 503 5.75 20.80 -4.35
C THR A 503 6.13 21.13 -5.80
N THR A 504 5.75 22.28 -6.34
CA THR A 504 6.17 22.72 -7.68
C THR A 504 7.68 22.95 -7.75
N VAL A 505 8.26 23.61 -6.75
CA VAL A 505 9.72 23.80 -6.67
C VAL A 505 10.45 22.45 -6.59
N MET A 506 9.98 21.53 -5.74
CA MET A 506 10.57 20.20 -5.64
C MET A 506 10.36 19.37 -6.93
N GLY A 507 9.24 19.58 -7.62
CA GLY A 507 8.98 19.02 -8.94
C GLY A 507 9.95 19.50 -10.00
N TYR A 508 10.27 20.78 -9.99
CA TYR A 508 11.29 21.34 -10.87
C TYR A 508 12.68 20.76 -10.57
N LEU A 509 13.06 20.66 -9.30
CA LEU A 509 14.33 20.03 -8.90
C LEU A 509 14.39 18.56 -9.33
N SER A 510 13.31 17.82 -9.17
CA SER A 510 13.20 16.43 -9.65
C SER A 510 13.37 16.32 -11.16
N MET A 511 12.71 17.19 -11.91
CA MET A 511 12.79 17.25 -13.37
C MET A 511 14.22 17.59 -13.83
N THR A 512 14.79 18.63 -13.27
CA THR A 512 16.18 19.08 -13.55
C THR A 512 17.19 17.98 -13.26
N THR A 513 17.09 17.32 -12.10
CA THR A 513 17.97 16.19 -11.74
C THR A 513 17.89 15.08 -12.78
N LYS A 514 16.68 14.72 -13.23
CA LYS A 514 16.50 13.69 -14.27
C LYS A 514 17.05 14.11 -15.63
N ASP A 515 16.90 15.39 -15.98
CA ASP A 515 17.42 15.91 -17.25
C ASP A 515 18.95 15.91 -17.26
N ILE A 516 19.60 16.35 -16.17
CA ILE A 516 21.06 16.28 -15.99
C ILE A 516 21.56 14.83 -16.06
N LEU A 517 20.89 13.90 -15.37
CA LEU A 517 21.25 12.48 -15.42
C LEU A 517 21.11 11.87 -16.82
N LYS A 518 20.29 12.42 -17.68
CA LYS A 518 20.16 12.04 -19.09
C LYS A 518 21.12 12.80 -20.02
N GLY A 519 22.00 13.63 -19.48
CA GLY A 519 22.95 14.43 -20.24
C GLY A 519 22.33 15.65 -20.93
N LYS A 520 21.19 16.15 -20.44
CA LYS A 520 20.50 17.34 -20.96
C LYS A 520 20.69 18.54 -20.06
N SER A 521 20.62 19.73 -20.64
CA SER A 521 20.50 20.98 -19.87
C SER A 521 19.18 21.00 -19.05
N PRO A 522 19.14 21.71 -17.92
CA PRO A 522 17.90 22.00 -17.23
C PRO A 522 16.92 22.73 -18.15
N ALA A 523 15.62 22.41 -18.00
CA ALA A 523 14.60 23.20 -18.71
C ALA A 523 14.48 24.59 -18.07
N GLU A 524 14.51 25.63 -18.88
CA GLU A 524 14.43 27.01 -18.41
C GLU A 524 13.01 27.38 -17.99
N VAL A 525 12.89 28.03 -16.82
CA VAL A 525 11.62 28.57 -16.32
C VAL A 525 11.36 29.98 -16.88
N TYR A 526 12.41 30.69 -17.18
CA TYR A 526 12.37 32.01 -17.75
C TYR A 526 13.42 32.11 -18.88
N ASP A 527 12.99 32.50 -20.06
CA ASP A 527 13.82 32.75 -21.20
C ASP A 527 13.93 34.28 -21.41
N ASP A 528 15.12 34.79 -21.68
CA ASP A 528 15.35 36.22 -21.86
C ASP A 528 14.63 36.78 -23.10
N ARG A 529 14.26 35.95 -24.08
CA ARG A 529 13.58 36.34 -25.31
C ARG A 529 12.08 36.14 -25.27
N GLU A 530 11.62 35.00 -24.72
CA GLU A 530 10.21 34.58 -24.70
C GLU A 530 9.53 34.85 -23.34
N GLY A 531 10.30 35.20 -22.30
CA GLY A 531 9.80 35.45 -20.95
C GLY A 531 9.50 34.17 -20.17
N PHE A 532 8.40 34.14 -19.41
CA PHE A 532 8.04 33.03 -18.54
C PHE A 532 7.61 31.80 -19.33
N ASN A 533 8.34 30.66 -19.17
CA ASN A 533 8.05 29.41 -19.83
C ASN A 533 6.96 28.63 -19.08
N TYR A 534 5.72 28.85 -19.50
CA TYR A 534 4.54 28.18 -18.93
C TYR A 534 4.60 26.65 -19.04
N ARG A 535 5.19 26.09 -20.10
CA ARG A 535 5.32 24.64 -20.30
C ARG A 535 6.22 24.02 -19.23
N THR A 536 7.36 24.62 -18.95
CA THR A 536 8.27 24.18 -17.88
C THR A 536 7.60 24.28 -16.51
N PHE A 537 6.85 25.35 -16.26
CA PHE A 537 6.08 25.50 -15.01
C PHE A 537 5.02 24.39 -14.84
N VAL A 538 4.22 24.12 -15.87
CA VAL A 538 3.18 23.07 -15.82
C VAL A 538 3.81 21.68 -15.63
N ARG A 539 4.95 21.40 -16.26
CA ARG A 539 5.70 20.17 -16.06
C ARG A 539 6.20 20.04 -14.63
N ALA A 540 6.76 21.10 -14.05
CA ALA A 540 7.22 21.14 -12.66
C ALA A 540 6.04 20.96 -11.68
N PHE A 541 4.93 21.64 -11.90
CA PHE A 541 3.72 21.52 -11.09
C PHE A 541 3.15 20.10 -11.10
N THR A 542 3.01 19.53 -12.28
CA THR A 542 2.49 18.15 -12.41
C THR A 542 3.46 17.12 -11.83
N GLN A 543 4.77 17.32 -12.02
CA GLN A 543 5.80 16.46 -11.45
C GLN A 543 5.82 16.51 -9.92
N GLY A 544 5.61 17.69 -9.34
CA GLY A 544 5.73 17.91 -7.90
C GLY A 544 4.49 17.53 -7.09
N GLY A 545 3.31 17.82 -7.59
CA GLY A 545 2.08 17.69 -6.78
C GLY A 545 0.88 17.14 -7.53
N GLY A 546 0.60 17.64 -8.73
CA GLY A 546 -0.62 17.28 -9.47
C GLY A 546 -0.64 15.85 -9.97
N ALA A 547 0.48 15.32 -10.39
CA ALA A 547 0.61 13.96 -10.93
C ALA A 547 1.73 13.14 -10.26
N GLY A 548 2.70 13.76 -9.57
CA GLY A 548 3.80 13.08 -8.87
C GLY A 548 4.51 12.05 -9.75
N ILE A 549 4.67 10.83 -9.23
CA ILE A 549 5.28 9.71 -9.99
C ILE A 549 4.48 9.35 -11.25
N TYR A 550 3.17 9.58 -11.26
CA TYR A 550 2.37 9.44 -12.46
C TYR A 550 2.75 10.47 -13.53
N GLY A 551 3.15 11.68 -13.10
CA GLY A 551 3.73 12.69 -13.98
C GLY A 551 4.99 12.20 -14.71
N ASP A 552 5.85 11.45 -14.03
CA ASP A 552 7.01 10.80 -14.67
C ASP A 552 6.61 9.86 -15.78
N PHE A 553 5.61 9.05 -15.52
CA PHE A 553 5.08 8.14 -16.52
C PHE A 553 4.49 8.91 -17.70
N VAL A 554 3.70 9.95 -17.42
CA VAL A 554 3.08 10.79 -18.46
C VAL A 554 4.13 11.51 -19.30
N PHE A 555 5.05 12.24 -18.66
CA PHE A 555 6.00 13.10 -19.39
C PHE A 555 7.27 12.37 -19.84
N GLY A 556 7.74 11.39 -19.08
CA GLY A 556 8.91 10.61 -19.45
C GLY A 556 8.70 9.72 -20.67
N GLU A 557 7.57 9.04 -20.72
CA GLU A 557 7.20 8.14 -21.82
C GLU A 557 6.69 8.88 -23.06
N PHE A 558 5.90 9.95 -22.84
CA PHE A 558 5.32 10.76 -23.91
C PHE A 558 6.42 11.39 -24.80
N ASN A 559 7.39 12.03 -24.17
CA ASN A 559 8.48 12.71 -24.90
C ASN A 559 9.41 11.72 -25.63
N ARG A 560 9.59 10.51 -25.09
CA ARG A 560 10.51 9.53 -25.66
C ARG A 560 9.92 8.78 -26.86
N PHE A 561 8.64 8.48 -26.81
CA PHE A 561 8.01 7.54 -27.75
C PHE A 561 6.81 8.12 -28.52
N GLY A 562 6.43 9.38 -28.28
CA GLY A 562 5.34 10.04 -29.01
C GLY A 562 3.96 9.40 -28.81
N ARG A 563 3.68 8.93 -27.58
CA ARG A 563 2.35 8.40 -27.22
C ARG A 563 1.31 9.51 -27.14
N SER A 564 0.04 9.16 -27.44
CA SER A 564 -1.04 10.12 -27.25
C SER A 564 -1.32 10.34 -25.75
N PRO A 565 -1.79 11.53 -25.35
CA PRO A 565 -2.20 11.79 -23.97
C PRO A 565 -3.23 10.78 -23.44
N LEU A 566 -4.13 10.32 -24.30
CA LEU A 566 -5.16 9.36 -23.95
C LEU A 566 -4.59 7.97 -23.57
N GLU A 567 -3.62 7.48 -24.35
CA GLU A 567 -2.91 6.22 -24.07
C GLU A 567 -2.17 6.28 -22.72
N THR A 568 -1.63 7.46 -22.43
CA THR A 568 -0.90 7.71 -21.19
C THR A 568 -1.85 7.77 -19.99
N PHE A 569 -3.02 8.39 -20.14
CA PHE A 569 -4.04 8.42 -19.07
C PHE A 569 -4.64 7.04 -18.78
N ALA A 570 -4.70 6.15 -19.75
CA ALA A 570 -5.19 4.78 -19.55
C ALA A 570 -4.28 3.90 -18.66
N GLY A 571 -3.02 4.32 -18.45
CA GLY A 571 -2.06 3.63 -17.58
C GLY A 571 -1.08 2.71 -18.32
N PRO A 572 -0.03 2.22 -17.61
CA PRO A 572 1.07 1.47 -18.25
C PRO A 572 0.61 0.19 -18.97
N THR A 573 -0.34 -0.52 -18.40
CA THR A 573 -0.86 -1.78 -18.96
C THR A 573 -1.54 -1.55 -20.30
N PHE A 574 -2.37 -0.52 -20.42
CA PHE A 574 -3.02 -0.18 -21.68
C PHE A 574 -2.05 0.40 -22.70
N GLY A 575 -1.05 1.17 -22.26
CA GLY A 575 0.02 1.64 -23.12
C GLY A 575 0.80 0.49 -23.75
N THR A 576 1.11 -0.57 -22.98
CA THR A 576 1.77 -1.76 -23.50
C THR A 576 0.87 -2.56 -24.45
N ALA A 577 -0.43 -2.66 -24.16
CA ALA A 577 -1.39 -3.29 -25.06
C ALA A 577 -1.49 -2.54 -26.40
N ALA A 578 -1.49 -1.19 -26.37
CA ALA A 578 -1.47 -0.38 -27.59
C ALA A 578 -0.17 -0.58 -28.40
N ASP A 579 1.00 -0.69 -27.74
CA ASP A 579 2.26 -1.01 -28.43
C ASP A 579 2.23 -2.42 -29.06
N ALA A 580 1.63 -3.40 -28.37
CA ALA A 580 1.44 -4.74 -28.92
C ALA A 580 0.52 -4.76 -30.16
N LEU A 581 -0.57 -3.97 -30.12
CA LEU A 581 -1.46 -3.82 -31.27
C LEU A 581 -0.78 -3.13 -32.44
N LYS A 582 0.05 -2.10 -32.20
CA LYS A 582 0.86 -1.44 -33.23
C LYS A 582 1.89 -2.39 -33.84
N LEU A 583 2.50 -3.26 -33.05
CA LEU A 583 3.41 -4.30 -33.53
C LEU A 583 2.65 -5.30 -34.41
N TRP A 584 1.50 -5.76 -33.95
CA TRP A 584 0.64 -6.70 -34.67
C TRP A 584 0.16 -6.14 -36.01
N SER A 585 -0.31 -4.89 -36.04
CA SER A 585 -0.71 -4.24 -37.28
C SER A 585 0.46 -4.11 -38.26
N SER A 586 1.67 -3.76 -37.79
CA SER A 586 2.87 -3.68 -38.60
C SER A 586 3.28 -5.05 -39.20
N LEU A 587 3.06 -6.14 -38.43
CA LEU A 587 3.27 -7.52 -38.92
C LEU A 587 2.27 -7.88 -40.03
N LEU A 588 0.98 -7.56 -39.85
CA LEU A 588 -0.06 -7.82 -40.85
C LEU A 588 0.16 -7.02 -42.15
N GLU A 589 0.70 -5.80 -42.03
CA GLU A 589 1.01 -4.92 -43.15
C GLU A 589 2.34 -5.28 -43.86
N GLY A 590 3.09 -6.27 -43.36
CA GLY A 590 4.38 -6.69 -43.92
C GLY A 590 5.50 -5.65 -43.83
N LYS A 591 5.37 -4.64 -42.95
CA LYS A 591 6.34 -3.54 -42.79
C LYS A 591 7.47 -3.94 -41.83
N THR A 592 8.44 -4.70 -42.32
CA THR A 592 9.55 -5.27 -41.53
C THR A 592 10.33 -4.25 -40.72
N ASP A 593 10.60 -3.06 -41.25
CA ASP A 593 11.29 -1.98 -40.52
C ASP A 593 10.47 -1.46 -39.33
N GLN A 594 9.15 -1.35 -39.50
CA GLN A 594 8.26 -0.94 -38.44
C GLN A 594 8.10 -2.05 -37.39
N VAL A 595 8.07 -3.31 -37.79
CA VAL A 595 8.04 -4.47 -36.89
C VAL A 595 9.28 -4.49 -36.00
N THR A 596 10.47 -4.34 -36.59
CA THR A 596 11.73 -4.29 -35.84
C THR A 596 11.76 -3.12 -34.87
N LYS A 597 11.36 -1.92 -35.30
CA LYS A 597 11.30 -0.73 -34.48
C LYS A 597 10.30 -0.84 -33.33
N ASN A 598 9.08 -1.28 -33.64
CA ASN A 598 8.01 -1.39 -32.63
C ASN A 598 8.28 -2.54 -31.65
N GLY A 599 8.81 -3.67 -32.13
CA GLY A 599 9.22 -4.81 -31.31
C GLY A 599 10.35 -4.45 -30.35
N PHE A 600 11.41 -3.83 -30.87
CA PHE A 600 12.51 -3.35 -30.02
C PHE A 600 12.06 -2.36 -28.97
N ARG A 601 11.25 -1.37 -29.36
CA ARG A 601 10.65 -0.40 -28.44
C ARG A 601 9.84 -1.08 -27.33
N MET A 602 8.99 -2.04 -27.69
CA MET A 602 8.15 -2.78 -26.75
C MET A 602 9.01 -3.57 -25.75
N ILE A 603 10.07 -4.23 -26.20
CA ILE A 603 11.00 -4.96 -25.34
C ILE A 603 11.66 -4.00 -24.35
N VAL A 604 12.31 -2.94 -24.84
CA VAL A 604 13.06 -1.99 -24.00
C VAL A 604 12.13 -1.29 -22.98
N SER A 605 10.91 -0.92 -23.41
CA SER A 605 9.99 -0.20 -22.52
C SER A 605 9.36 -1.08 -21.44
N ASN A 606 9.40 -2.41 -21.59
CA ASN A 606 8.79 -3.35 -20.65
C ASN A 606 9.80 -4.28 -19.96
N THR A 607 11.10 -4.12 -20.23
CA THR A 607 12.14 -4.90 -19.54
C THR A 607 12.41 -4.31 -18.16
N PRO A 608 12.29 -5.11 -17.08
CA PRO A 608 12.63 -4.69 -15.72
C PRO A 608 14.09 -4.25 -15.60
N PHE A 609 14.39 -3.36 -14.66
CA PHE A 609 15.72 -2.87 -14.28
C PHE A 609 16.46 -2.00 -15.32
N ILE A 610 16.08 -1.99 -16.59
CA ILE A 610 16.72 -1.13 -17.61
C ILE A 610 16.57 0.36 -17.27
N ASN A 611 15.48 0.75 -16.64
CA ASN A 611 15.15 2.15 -16.36
C ASN A 611 15.67 2.66 -15.01
N LEU A 612 16.55 1.94 -14.31
CA LEU A 612 17.20 2.45 -13.11
C LEU A 612 17.97 3.73 -13.44
N PHE A 613 17.75 4.80 -12.67
CA PHE A 613 18.22 6.16 -13.00
C PHE A 613 19.73 6.28 -13.19
N TYR A 614 20.52 5.45 -12.50
CA TYR A 614 21.99 5.46 -12.58
C TYR A 614 22.58 4.56 -13.69
N THR A 615 21.82 3.59 -14.20
CA THR A 615 22.28 2.70 -15.29
C THR A 615 21.69 3.07 -16.64
N LYS A 616 20.52 3.73 -16.63
CA LYS A 616 19.75 4.03 -17.82
C LYS A 616 20.54 4.81 -18.87
N THR A 617 21.18 5.89 -18.46
CA THR A 617 21.93 6.75 -19.39
C THR A 617 23.10 6.00 -20.01
N ALA A 618 23.83 5.21 -19.22
CA ALA A 618 24.90 4.36 -19.73
C ALA A 618 24.39 3.35 -20.77
N LEU A 619 23.29 2.66 -20.47
CA LEU A 619 22.66 1.71 -21.39
C LEU A 619 22.13 2.40 -22.66
N ASP A 620 21.56 3.61 -22.53
CA ASP A 620 21.09 4.39 -23.67
C ASP A 620 22.24 4.74 -24.61
N TYR A 621 23.38 5.19 -24.09
CA TYR A 621 24.55 5.58 -24.91
C TYR A 621 25.33 4.38 -25.45
N LEU A 622 25.48 3.31 -24.67
CA LEU A 622 26.24 2.13 -25.07
C LEU A 622 25.50 1.24 -26.07
N PHE A 623 24.18 1.15 -25.98
CA PHE A 623 23.41 0.18 -26.76
C PHE A 623 22.21 0.81 -27.46
N LEU A 624 21.32 1.52 -26.76
CA LEU A 624 20.02 1.87 -27.28
C LEU A 624 20.10 2.88 -28.45
N TYR A 625 20.91 3.91 -28.28
CA TYR A 625 21.07 4.96 -29.28
C TYR A 625 21.73 4.42 -30.54
N GLY A 626 22.75 3.58 -30.40
CA GLY A 626 23.41 2.92 -31.57
C GLY A 626 22.45 2.02 -32.34
N MET A 627 21.66 1.21 -31.64
CA MET A 627 20.65 0.36 -32.28
C MET A 627 19.53 1.18 -32.95
N MET A 628 19.07 2.26 -32.30
CA MET A 628 18.06 3.14 -32.92
C MET A 628 18.58 3.86 -34.17
N GLU A 629 19.84 4.29 -34.15
CA GLU A 629 20.46 4.91 -35.35
C GLU A 629 20.64 3.89 -36.48
N LYS A 630 21.03 2.65 -36.15
CA LYS A 630 21.17 1.56 -37.12
C LYS A 630 19.85 1.18 -37.79
N THR A 631 18.76 1.10 -36.98
CA THR A 631 17.41 0.75 -37.48
C THR A 631 16.71 1.90 -38.17
N ASN A 632 17.09 3.15 -37.86
CA ASN A 632 16.50 4.35 -38.45
C ASN A 632 17.56 5.44 -38.59
N PRO A 633 18.36 5.41 -39.70
CA PRO A 633 19.44 6.38 -39.90
C PRO A 633 19.01 7.83 -39.78
N GLY A 634 19.79 8.62 -39.03
CA GLY A 634 19.50 10.03 -38.70
C GLY A 634 18.50 10.22 -37.57
N TYR A 635 18.11 9.13 -36.88
CA TYR A 635 17.17 9.19 -35.75
C TYR A 635 17.68 10.10 -34.62
N LEU A 636 18.96 9.97 -34.21
CA LEU A 636 19.53 10.71 -33.11
C LEU A 636 19.54 12.22 -33.37
N LYS A 637 19.93 12.65 -34.54
CA LYS A 637 19.88 14.07 -34.93
C LYS A 637 18.46 14.63 -34.96
N ARG A 638 17.48 13.83 -35.42
CA ARG A 638 16.06 14.24 -35.38
C ARG A 638 15.54 14.33 -33.96
N MET A 639 15.96 13.43 -33.07
CA MET A 639 15.62 13.41 -31.67
C MET A 639 16.19 14.66 -30.95
N GLU A 640 17.46 14.98 -31.17
CA GLU A 640 18.11 16.17 -30.59
C GLU A 640 17.39 17.44 -31.01
N ARG A 641 17.17 17.65 -32.33
CA ARG A 641 16.42 18.81 -32.84
C ARG A 641 14.98 18.89 -32.33
N LYS A 642 14.35 17.74 -32.13
CA LYS A 642 12.99 17.72 -31.56
C LYS A 642 12.98 18.20 -30.12
N ILE A 643 13.94 17.77 -29.31
CA ILE A 643 14.07 18.16 -27.91
C ILE A 643 14.38 19.66 -27.82
N GLU A 644 15.35 20.14 -28.59
CA GLU A 644 15.68 21.55 -28.69
C GLU A 644 14.45 22.40 -29.04
N ARG A 645 13.69 22.01 -30.06
CA ARG A 645 12.50 22.74 -30.50
C ARG A 645 11.31 22.68 -29.52
N GLU A 646 11.11 21.53 -28.85
CA GLU A 646 9.93 21.33 -27.99
C GLU A 646 10.14 21.76 -26.54
N THR A 647 11.38 21.69 -26.05
CA THR A 647 11.71 21.92 -24.64
C THR A 647 12.81 22.95 -24.41
N ASP A 648 13.37 23.50 -25.47
CA ASP A 648 14.49 24.46 -25.44
C ASP A 648 15.71 23.93 -24.66
N GLN A 649 15.92 22.61 -24.70
CA GLN A 649 16.97 21.92 -23.98
C GLN A 649 18.02 21.38 -24.95
N GLU A 650 19.29 21.59 -24.62
CA GLU A 650 20.42 21.02 -25.33
C GLU A 650 20.98 19.79 -24.60
N TYR A 651 21.68 18.94 -25.34
CA TYR A 651 22.46 17.87 -24.75
C TYR A 651 23.88 18.34 -24.46
N TYR A 652 24.35 18.20 -23.21
CA TYR A 652 25.76 18.39 -22.85
C TYR A 652 26.66 17.37 -23.57
N ILE A 653 26.15 16.17 -23.78
CA ILE A 653 26.79 15.08 -24.50
C ILE A 653 25.82 14.61 -25.60
N PRO A 654 25.88 15.18 -26.84
CA PRO A 654 24.95 14.84 -27.90
C PRO A 654 25.00 13.37 -28.28
N PRO A 655 23.89 12.61 -28.20
CA PRO A 655 23.84 11.19 -28.56
C PRO A 655 24.30 10.91 -29.98
N SER A 656 24.02 11.82 -30.93
CA SER A 656 24.43 11.68 -32.33
C SER A 656 25.95 11.66 -32.54
N ARG A 657 26.73 12.19 -31.57
CA ARG A 657 28.20 12.23 -31.61
C ARG A 657 28.84 11.21 -30.69
N SER A 658 28.19 10.87 -29.59
CA SER A 658 28.81 10.18 -28.44
C SER A 658 28.28 8.76 -28.23
N ALA A 659 27.15 8.36 -28.86
CA ALA A 659 26.63 7.02 -28.74
C ALA A 659 27.51 6.02 -29.53
N VAL A 660 27.67 4.82 -28.96
CA VAL A 660 28.38 3.73 -29.64
C VAL A 660 27.60 3.36 -30.92
N ARG A 661 28.30 3.25 -32.04
CA ARG A 661 27.71 2.86 -33.32
C ARG A 661 28.02 1.38 -33.59
N PHE A 662 27.01 0.62 -34.01
CA PHE A 662 27.11 -0.79 -34.36
C PHE A 662 27.17 -1.00 -35.88
#